data_0c373f27b2e78756c25720788ac29c7c
#
_entry.id   0c373f27b2e78756c25720788ac29c7c
#
_cell.length_a   1.000
_cell.length_b   1.000
_cell.length_c   1.000
_cell.angle_alpha   90.00
_cell.angle_beta   90.00
_cell.angle_gamma   90.00
#
_symmetry.space_group_name_H-M   'P 1'
#
loop_
_entity.id
_entity.type
_entity.pdbx_description
1 polymer ?
#
loop_
_entity_poly.entity_id
_entity_poly.type
_entity_poly.pdbx_seq_one_letter_code
_entity_poly.pdbx_strand_id
1 'polypeptide(L)'
;MFPSIGATTTIDWNYNGSTDWGSAVNWNAGRIPGSFDFVRINQSGSQGPVISGTSFTINNLSLGDSANGSLIIHNGGELITTGGVTTIGNSQGQNGSVTVSGRGSVWNVNNGVFLGNEGNGSLTIENGATVNMLSAVPKSSTIFMGANNPGGTDYLTITGTGSSLNLTQWLLLAYGGNASFHDTTSIVEVSDGAIINADGIDVGYGGHGILTVNSGGTIVTQHGLISPYVGSKGEVTISGQGSRWSIAEELNVAFSGNGSLTVSDGGKLEDKTGFIASGSGSTANVTVTGLGSHWDNSGELYIGAAGNGTLTINNGGYVSSYNGFIAAYTGSTADVTVTGSGSRWENTNGLVISYQGDGVLTIAEGATVSALAGVNIAVLDDTNGTLNIGAAANQSASAPGTLVAPEITFGSGNGNIVFNHTAGSDEHYIFSPMVTGNGSIDFISGVTTFTAPNTYSGLTTIDGGSLKAGNDNTFSPNSQYTVNTNGSMDLAGFNQEVGELVNAGSIAFNGMPGSSLSVTNNYTGKHGILVLNTELGDDTSSTDKLIVNGDTSGQTDVIINNVGGQGAETINGIDIIEVKGQSDGTFTLKNRVVAGAYEYFLHKNSLGTEDGDWYLRSSLSDGNKEGSTLRPESGSYLANITEASSLFNLRLADREGRAENSSMWLRQVGTHTRFRDNSGQLKTQSNKYVIQGGGELFDTRLAENDRLGVGVMFGYGHISSHTGSTLSGQSSKGDLNGYSAGVYGTWYQNAKNHDGVYIDSWLQYNWFNANVNGNQLSTESYNINGFNAAIESGYRLPVYQGQNGQVFITPQAQATWSGQSSNNHIELNGTGVKADAKDNIQTRLGIKLSRDGVSERDKGQDKLFTVYTEANWLYNSKQASAQLGELHIYQDGTRNIGELKLGMEGKLNRHLNIWTNVTQQLGDAGYSNTGVVLGVKYAF
;
A
#
# COMPACT_ATOMS: atom_id res chain seq x y z
N MET A 1 51.87 -76.96 -31.63
CA MET A 1 52.60 -75.82 -31.02
C MET A 1 51.58 -75.05 -30.28
N PHE A 2 51.60 -75.12 -28.99
CA PHE A 2 50.84 -74.15 -28.17
C PHE A 2 51.58 -72.86 -28.20
N PRO A 3 50.92 -71.66 -28.47
CA PRO A 3 51.61 -70.41 -28.31
C PRO A 3 52.02 -70.32 -26.86
N SER A 4 53.34 -70.00 -26.65
CA SER A 4 53.87 -69.67 -25.31
C SER A 4 53.09 -68.45 -24.82
N ILE A 5 52.46 -68.61 -23.68
CA ILE A 5 51.94 -67.49 -22.93
C ILE A 5 53.17 -66.65 -22.61
N GLY A 6 53.32 -65.51 -23.33
CA GLY A 6 54.38 -64.53 -23.07
C GLY A 6 54.37 -64.14 -21.60
N ALA A 7 55.49 -64.32 -20.91
CA ALA A 7 55.64 -63.86 -19.54
C ALA A 7 55.56 -62.34 -19.56
N THR A 8 54.74 -61.76 -18.65
CA THR A 8 54.67 -60.33 -18.44
C THR A 8 56.04 -59.81 -18.02
N THR A 9 56.65 -58.88 -18.84
CA THR A 9 57.94 -58.29 -18.52
C THR A 9 57.72 -56.81 -18.13
N THR A 10 58.35 -56.38 -17.09
CA THR A 10 58.35 -54.94 -16.72
C THR A 10 59.39 -54.21 -17.57
N ILE A 11 59.00 -53.20 -18.28
CA ILE A 11 59.85 -52.36 -19.12
C ILE A 11 59.82 -50.93 -18.63
N ASP A 12 61.01 -50.41 -18.31
CA ASP A 12 61.17 -49.04 -17.81
C ASP A 12 61.59 -48.07 -18.90
N TRP A 13 61.00 -46.85 -18.83
CA TRP A 13 61.48 -45.73 -19.67
C TRP A 13 62.90 -45.28 -19.20
N ASN A 14 63.75 -45.16 -20.18
CA ASN A 14 65.11 -44.72 -19.93
C ASN A 14 65.53 -43.74 -21.02
N TYR A 15 65.30 -42.43 -20.80
CA TYR A 15 65.55 -41.39 -21.76
C TYR A 15 66.98 -41.44 -22.24
N ASN A 16 67.17 -41.63 -23.56
CA ASN A 16 68.49 -41.73 -24.19
C ASN A 16 68.69 -40.75 -25.41
N GLY A 17 68.34 -39.50 -25.13
CA GLY A 17 68.46 -38.38 -26.10
C GLY A 17 67.28 -38.19 -27.06
N SER A 18 66.24 -39.02 -26.99
CA SER A 18 65.03 -38.90 -27.76
C SER A 18 63.76 -39.13 -26.85
N THR A 19 62.68 -38.44 -27.15
CA THR A 19 61.35 -38.67 -26.47
C THR A 19 60.50 -39.65 -27.23
N ASP A 20 60.90 -40.13 -28.40
CA ASP A 20 60.09 -41.06 -29.24
C ASP A 20 59.83 -42.40 -28.53
N TRP A 21 58.53 -42.71 -28.29
CA TRP A 21 58.10 -44.02 -27.76
C TRP A 21 58.62 -45.20 -28.64
N GLY A 22 58.63 -45.01 -29.99
CA GLY A 22 59.06 -46.02 -30.98
C GLY A 22 60.52 -46.30 -31.02
N SER A 23 61.37 -45.60 -30.26
CA SER A 23 62.79 -45.76 -30.21
C SER A 23 63.20 -46.83 -29.17
N ALA A 24 63.63 -47.99 -29.63
CA ALA A 24 64.06 -49.14 -28.77
C ALA A 24 65.15 -48.79 -27.75
N VAL A 25 66.02 -47.85 -28.04
CA VAL A 25 67.09 -47.43 -27.12
C VAL A 25 66.58 -46.63 -25.89
N ASN A 26 65.36 -46.15 -25.91
CA ASN A 26 64.74 -45.46 -24.81
C ASN A 26 64.13 -46.38 -23.78
N TRP A 27 64.24 -47.66 -23.94
CA TRP A 27 63.71 -48.68 -23.08
C TRP A 27 64.79 -49.57 -22.48
N ASN A 28 64.71 -49.86 -21.19
CA ASN A 28 65.75 -50.67 -20.50
C ASN A 28 65.89 -52.08 -21.04
N ALA A 29 64.88 -52.64 -21.70
CA ALA A 29 64.87 -53.91 -22.37
C ALA A 29 65.56 -53.88 -23.80
N GLY A 30 65.93 -52.67 -24.31
CA GLY A 30 66.44 -52.50 -25.64
C GLY A 30 65.51 -52.84 -26.79
N ARG A 31 64.22 -52.90 -26.52
CA ARG A 31 63.09 -53.09 -27.46
C ARG A 31 61.91 -52.25 -27.12
N ILE A 32 61.10 -52.00 -28.08
CA ILE A 32 59.77 -51.27 -27.86
C ILE A 32 58.83 -52.18 -27.08
N PRO A 33 58.14 -51.65 -26.04
CA PRO A 33 57.13 -52.42 -25.32
C PRO A 33 56.00 -52.92 -26.20
N GLY A 34 55.48 -54.15 -25.94
CA GLY A 34 54.40 -54.81 -26.68
C GLY A 34 53.26 -55.23 -25.79
N SER A 35 52.26 -55.92 -26.35
CA SER A 35 50.98 -56.24 -25.75
C SER A 35 51.00 -57.10 -24.47
N PHE A 36 52.13 -57.69 -24.10
CA PHE A 36 52.32 -58.46 -22.84
C PHE A 36 53.17 -57.71 -21.81
N ASP A 37 53.71 -56.52 -22.13
CA ASP A 37 54.62 -55.80 -21.25
C ASP A 37 53.92 -54.87 -20.29
N PHE A 38 54.41 -54.78 -19.07
CA PHE A 38 54.11 -53.79 -18.06
C PHE A 38 55.11 -52.61 -18.23
N VAL A 39 54.58 -51.47 -18.58
CA VAL A 39 55.39 -50.27 -18.85
C VAL A 39 55.45 -49.37 -17.63
N ARG A 40 56.63 -48.98 -17.18
CA ARG A 40 56.82 -47.98 -16.14
C ARG A 40 57.54 -46.74 -16.68
N ILE A 41 57.01 -45.56 -16.34
CA ILE A 41 57.57 -44.27 -16.74
C ILE A 41 57.96 -43.48 -15.49
N ASN A 42 59.28 -43.39 -15.26
CA ASN A 42 59.89 -42.69 -14.14
C ASN A 42 61.01 -41.79 -14.69
N GLN A 43 60.94 -40.49 -14.36
CA GLN A 43 61.86 -39.50 -14.92
C GLN A 43 62.55 -38.71 -13.82
N SER A 44 63.76 -38.99 -13.54
CA SER A 44 64.59 -38.13 -12.66
C SER A 44 65.21 -36.96 -13.40
N GLY A 45 64.38 -35.97 -13.79
CA GLY A 45 64.84 -34.76 -14.45
C GLY A 45 64.98 -34.83 -15.99
N SER A 46 64.46 -35.84 -16.64
CA SER A 46 64.43 -36.06 -18.09
C SER A 46 63.07 -35.85 -18.70
N GLN A 47 62.88 -35.85 -20.02
CA GLN A 47 61.62 -35.78 -20.72
C GLN A 47 60.97 -37.14 -20.83
N GLY A 48 59.63 -37.18 -20.76
CA GLY A 48 58.85 -38.40 -20.89
C GLY A 48 58.74 -38.87 -22.36
N PRO A 49 58.20 -40.08 -22.53
CA PRO A 49 57.93 -40.60 -23.87
C PRO A 49 56.79 -39.84 -24.58
N VAL A 50 56.89 -39.76 -25.88
CA VAL A 50 55.92 -39.12 -26.78
C VAL A 50 55.51 -40.19 -27.83
N ILE A 51 54.18 -40.39 -27.99
CA ILE A 51 53.54 -41.19 -29.04
C ILE A 51 53.00 -40.18 -30.09
N SER A 52 53.53 -40.25 -31.32
CA SER A 52 53.15 -39.35 -32.40
C SER A 52 52.91 -40.11 -33.68
N GLY A 53 51.68 -40.07 -34.25
CA GLY A 53 51.32 -40.61 -35.56
C GLY A 53 51.41 -42.11 -35.71
N THR A 54 51.59 -42.88 -34.61
CA THR A 54 51.77 -44.31 -34.60
C THR A 54 50.94 -44.93 -33.47
N SER A 55 50.63 -46.24 -33.63
CA SER A 55 49.82 -47.01 -32.62
C SER A 55 50.73 -47.98 -31.91
N PHE A 56 50.60 -48.01 -30.59
CA PHE A 56 51.29 -48.98 -29.72
C PHE A 56 50.26 -49.71 -28.81
N THR A 57 50.54 -50.99 -28.58
CA THR A 57 49.74 -51.82 -27.66
C THR A 57 50.60 -52.38 -26.54
N ILE A 58 50.22 -52.16 -25.32
CA ILE A 58 50.91 -52.68 -24.11
C ILE A 58 49.89 -53.38 -23.19
N ASN A 59 50.39 -54.13 -22.21
CA ASN A 59 49.55 -54.75 -21.23
C ASN A 59 49.06 -53.73 -20.19
N ASN A 60 50.01 -53.08 -19.53
CA ASN A 60 49.70 -52.14 -18.44
C ASN A 60 50.66 -50.96 -18.44
N LEU A 61 50.25 -49.85 -17.79
CA LEU A 61 51.02 -48.61 -17.70
C LEU A 61 51.07 -48.11 -16.27
N SER A 62 52.26 -47.75 -15.77
CA SER A 62 52.42 -47.02 -14.51
C SER A 62 53.32 -45.80 -14.69
N LEU A 63 52.87 -44.66 -14.15
CA LEU A 63 53.63 -43.41 -14.12
C LEU A 63 53.86 -42.94 -12.69
N GLY A 64 55.09 -42.54 -12.33
CA GLY A 64 55.37 -41.98 -11.01
C GLY A 64 55.52 -43.05 -9.93
N ASP A 65 56.30 -44.15 -10.19
CA ASP A 65 56.56 -45.16 -9.21
C ASP A 65 57.76 -44.78 -8.30
N SER A 66 58.89 -44.43 -8.89
CA SER A 66 60.11 -44.11 -8.13
C SER A 66 60.61 -42.68 -8.39
N ALA A 67 60.06 -42.03 -9.39
CA ALA A 67 60.25 -40.62 -9.74
C ALA A 67 59.05 -40.13 -10.52
N ASN A 68 58.89 -38.82 -10.71
CA ASN A 68 57.80 -38.31 -11.55
C ASN A 68 57.80 -38.95 -12.94
N GLY A 69 56.58 -39.14 -13.52
CA GLY A 69 56.41 -39.72 -14.84
C GLY A 69 55.51 -38.85 -15.75
N SER A 70 55.86 -38.68 -17.02
CA SER A 70 54.97 -38.02 -17.98
C SER A 70 54.85 -38.79 -19.30
N LEU A 71 53.69 -38.79 -19.95
CA LEU A 71 53.45 -39.37 -21.27
C LEU A 71 52.67 -38.37 -22.12
N ILE A 72 53.05 -38.19 -23.37
CA ILE A 72 52.30 -37.36 -24.33
C ILE A 72 51.89 -38.27 -25.50
N ILE A 73 50.61 -38.20 -25.89
CA ILE A 73 50.05 -38.85 -27.06
C ILE A 73 49.51 -37.71 -27.96
N HIS A 74 50.11 -37.52 -29.12
CA HIS A 74 49.68 -36.40 -30.01
C HIS A 74 49.79 -36.72 -31.49
N ASN A 75 49.35 -35.80 -32.35
CA ASN A 75 49.44 -35.91 -33.81
C ASN A 75 48.88 -37.22 -34.40
N GLY A 76 47.73 -37.70 -33.88
CA GLY A 76 47.16 -38.97 -34.33
C GLY A 76 47.83 -40.19 -33.77
N GLY A 77 48.64 -40.08 -32.73
CA GLY A 77 49.22 -41.24 -32.02
C GLY A 77 48.15 -42.00 -31.28
N GLU A 78 48.33 -43.34 -31.14
CA GLU A 78 47.42 -44.20 -30.40
C GLU A 78 48.18 -45.04 -29.39
N LEU A 79 47.64 -45.13 -28.17
CA LEU A 79 48.05 -46.11 -27.16
C LEU A 79 46.88 -46.99 -26.82
N ILE A 80 47.10 -48.31 -26.76
CA ILE A 80 46.14 -49.32 -26.34
C ILE A 80 46.71 -50.03 -25.10
N THR A 81 46.05 -49.99 -23.98
CA THR A 81 46.36 -50.73 -22.75
C THR A 81 45.36 -51.86 -22.59
N THR A 82 45.82 -53.11 -22.65
CA THR A 82 44.94 -54.29 -22.81
C THR A 82 44.71 -55.09 -21.52
N GLY A 83 45.54 -54.93 -20.50
CA GLY A 83 45.57 -55.81 -19.32
C GLY A 83 45.33 -55.12 -18.02
N GLY A 84 46.29 -55.09 -17.12
CA GLY A 84 46.15 -54.61 -15.75
C GLY A 84 45.72 -53.15 -15.58
N VAL A 85 45.42 -52.73 -14.35
CA VAL A 85 45.00 -51.39 -14.02
C VAL A 85 46.12 -50.38 -14.30
N THR A 86 45.82 -49.35 -15.01
CA THR A 86 46.74 -48.23 -15.22
C THR A 86 46.84 -47.33 -14.00
N THR A 87 48.04 -46.89 -13.64
CA THR A 87 48.28 -45.93 -12.52
C THR A 87 49.01 -44.71 -12.97
N ILE A 88 48.49 -43.54 -12.62
CA ILE A 88 49.11 -42.25 -12.89
C ILE A 88 49.31 -41.54 -11.54
N GLY A 89 50.56 -41.28 -11.13
CA GLY A 89 50.87 -40.89 -9.78
C GLY A 89 50.81 -42.04 -8.82
N ASN A 90 51.64 -43.10 -9.07
CA ASN A 90 51.47 -44.41 -8.39
C ASN A 90 51.99 -44.41 -6.95
N SER A 91 53.11 -43.73 -6.67
CA SER A 91 53.74 -43.76 -5.34
C SER A 91 53.76 -42.44 -4.64
N GLN A 92 53.73 -42.44 -3.32
CA GLN A 92 53.72 -41.29 -2.45
C GLN A 92 54.80 -40.26 -2.78
N GLY A 93 54.39 -39.02 -2.94
CA GLY A 93 55.28 -37.88 -3.23
C GLY A 93 55.77 -37.81 -4.70
N GLN A 94 55.34 -38.75 -5.56
CA GLN A 94 55.60 -38.69 -6.99
C GLN A 94 54.37 -38.20 -7.77
N ASN A 95 54.63 -37.52 -8.90
CA ASN A 95 53.60 -37.04 -9.81
C ASN A 95 53.61 -37.89 -11.10
N GLY A 96 52.43 -38.25 -11.54
CA GLY A 96 52.19 -38.82 -12.87
C GLY A 96 51.39 -37.89 -13.75
N SER A 97 51.74 -37.78 -15.01
CA SER A 97 50.96 -36.96 -15.96
C SER A 97 50.79 -37.63 -17.33
N VAL A 98 49.57 -37.63 -17.86
CA VAL A 98 49.29 -38.04 -19.23
C VAL A 98 48.61 -36.92 -19.96
N THR A 99 49.13 -36.57 -21.16
CA THR A 99 48.47 -35.61 -22.04
C THR A 99 48.12 -36.31 -23.36
N VAL A 100 46.85 -36.31 -23.74
CA VAL A 100 46.35 -36.76 -25.05
C VAL A 100 45.86 -35.53 -25.79
N SER A 101 46.58 -35.16 -26.86
CA SER A 101 46.34 -33.87 -27.50
C SER A 101 46.25 -34.00 -29.03
N GLY A 102 45.36 -33.27 -29.64
CA GLY A 102 45.21 -33.17 -31.07
C GLY A 102 44.29 -34.18 -31.70
N ARG A 103 43.65 -33.73 -32.77
CA ARG A 103 42.65 -34.53 -33.48
C ARG A 103 43.20 -35.86 -33.96
N GLY A 104 42.49 -36.97 -33.68
CA GLY A 104 42.88 -38.33 -34.02
C GLY A 104 43.83 -38.99 -33.04
N SER A 105 44.33 -38.25 -32.03
CA SER A 105 45.09 -38.89 -30.93
C SER A 105 44.17 -39.64 -30.00
N VAL A 106 44.46 -40.89 -29.70
CA VAL A 106 43.57 -41.78 -28.99
C VAL A 106 44.32 -42.58 -27.91
N TRP A 107 43.73 -42.69 -26.73
CA TRP A 107 44.13 -43.63 -25.73
C TRP A 107 42.98 -44.60 -25.41
N ASN A 108 43.15 -45.89 -25.79
CA ASN A 108 42.21 -46.93 -25.54
C ASN A 108 42.63 -47.74 -24.31
N VAL A 109 41.83 -47.70 -23.23
CA VAL A 109 42.08 -48.34 -21.97
C VAL A 109 41.05 -49.43 -21.72
N ASN A 110 41.48 -50.71 -21.65
CA ASN A 110 40.55 -51.83 -21.47
C ASN A 110 40.35 -52.22 -19.98
N ASN A 111 40.95 -51.46 -19.05
CA ASN A 111 40.82 -51.73 -17.60
C ASN A 111 40.78 -50.40 -16.83
N GLY A 112 40.55 -50.43 -15.51
CA GLY A 112 40.47 -49.22 -14.67
C GLY A 112 41.72 -48.35 -14.69
N VAL A 113 41.55 -47.08 -14.37
CA VAL A 113 42.59 -46.08 -14.18
C VAL A 113 42.57 -45.55 -12.76
N PHE A 114 43.71 -45.65 -12.03
CA PHE A 114 43.92 -44.85 -10.83
C PHE A 114 44.64 -43.58 -11.22
N LEU A 115 43.97 -42.45 -11.10
CA LEU A 115 44.55 -41.14 -11.30
C LEU A 115 44.81 -40.55 -9.89
N GLY A 116 46.10 -40.59 -9.49
CA GLY A 116 46.50 -40.35 -8.11
C GLY A 116 46.26 -41.57 -7.21
N ASN A 117 47.09 -42.63 -7.33
CA ASN A 117 46.98 -43.80 -6.47
C ASN A 117 47.49 -43.49 -5.05
N GLU A 118 48.83 -43.32 -4.88
CA GLU A 118 49.46 -42.85 -3.65
C GLU A 118 50.19 -41.49 -3.86
N GLY A 119 50.42 -41.08 -5.10
CA GLY A 119 50.97 -39.79 -5.53
C GLY A 119 49.92 -38.96 -6.27
N ASN A 120 50.34 -37.82 -6.83
CA ASN A 120 49.39 -36.95 -7.56
C ASN A 120 49.31 -37.33 -9.03
N GLY A 121 48.08 -37.51 -9.54
CA GLY A 121 47.80 -37.81 -10.93
C GLY A 121 47.23 -36.66 -11.72
N SER A 122 47.63 -36.55 -13.00
CA SER A 122 47.05 -35.56 -13.93
C SER A 122 46.80 -36.24 -15.29
N LEU A 123 45.55 -36.10 -15.79
CA LEU A 123 45.19 -36.50 -17.13
C LEU A 123 44.59 -35.27 -17.87
N THR A 124 45.21 -34.91 -18.99
CA THR A 124 44.71 -33.83 -19.85
C THR A 124 44.30 -34.39 -21.21
N ILE A 125 43.11 -34.10 -21.67
CA ILE A 125 42.56 -34.46 -22.97
C ILE A 125 42.19 -33.20 -23.71
N GLU A 126 42.85 -32.89 -24.79
CA GLU A 126 42.71 -31.56 -25.41
C GLU A 126 42.82 -31.58 -26.95
N ASN A 127 42.38 -30.48 -27.56
CA ASN A 127 42.55 -30.25 -29.01
C ASN A 127 41.92 -31.32 -29.91
N GLY A 128 40.78 -31.91 -29.50
CA GLY A 128 40.05 -32.94 -30.25
C GLY A 128 40.58 -34.36 -30.10
N ALA A 129 41.31 -34.66 -29.03
CA ALA A 129 41.77 -36.02 -28.68
C ALA A 129 40.67 -36.81 -27.94
N THR A 130 40.87 -38.14 -27.89
CA THR A 130 39.88 -39.06 -27.29
C THR A 130 40.57 -40.03 -26.32
N VAL A 131 39.95 -40.23 -25.14
CA VAL A 131 40.25 -41.33 -24.24
C VAL A 131 39.03 -42.25 -24.14
N ASN A 132 39.21 -43.55 -24.44
CA ASN A 132 38.11 -44.51 -24.40
C ASN A 132 38.40 -45.60 -23.36
N MET A 133 37.41 -45.84 -22.50
CA MET A 133 37.38 -46.96 -21.53
C MET A 133 36.05 -47.68 -21.72
N LEU A 134 36.01 -48.60 -22.70
CA LEU A 134 34.78 -49.19 -23.19
C LEU A 134 34.63 -50.67 -22.82
N SER A 135 35.24 -51.10 -21.72
CA SER A 135 35.15 -52.50 -21.24
C SER A 135 33.74 -52.75 -20.63
N ALA A 136 33.12 -53.89 -21.03
CA ALA A 136 31.87 -54.37 -20.43
C ALA A 136 32.07 -55.08 -19.09
N VAL A 137 33.33 -55.31 -18.65
CA VAL A 137 33.62 -55.98 -17.38
C VAL A 137 33.45 -55.02 -16.21
N PRO A 138 32.66 -55.38 -15.16
CA PRO A 138 32.49 -54.46 -14.01
C PRO A 138 33.83 -53.98 -13.44
N LYS A 139 33.92 -52.68 -13.12
CA LYS A 139 35.12 -51.93 -12.65
C LYS A 139 36.29 -51.79 -13.65
N SER A 140 36.15 -52.37 -14.85
CA SER A 140 37.19 -52.27 -15.87
C SER A 140 37.12 -51.00 -16.73
N SER A 141 36.17 -50.14 -16.50
CA SER A 141 36.00 -48.89 -17.24
C SER A 141 35.73 -47.72 -16.27
N THR A 142 36.40 -47.77 -15.10
CA THR A 142 36.24 -46.78 -14.05
C THR A 142 37.52 -45.99 -13.86
N ILE A 143 37.41 -44.67 -13.74
CA ILE A 143 38.52 -43.83 -13.28
C ILE A 143 38.33 -43.58 -11.78
N PHE A 144 39.31 -43.98 -11.00
CA PHE A 144 39.45 -43.71 -9.58
C PHE A 144 40.43 -42.57 -9.35
N MET A 145 39.93 -41.42 -8.94
CA MET A 145 40.79 -40.27 -8.62
C MET A 145 41.08 -40.23 -7.13
N GLY A 146 42.34 -40.04 -6.73
CA GLY A 146 42.75 -39.92 -5.33
C GLY A 146 42.52 -41.16 -4.48
N ALA A 147 42.99 -42.33 -4.94
CA ALA A 147 42.64 -43.58 -4.33
C ALA A 147 43.23 -43.82 -2.94
N ASN A 148 44.54 -43.57 -2.74
CA ASN A 148 45.29 -43.77 -1.49
C ASN A 148 46.25 -42.59 -1.23
N ASN A 149 45.89 -41.33 -1.61
CA ASN A 149 46.73 -40.17 -1.57
C ASN A 149 46.25 -39.11 -0.54
N PRO A 150 46.49 -39.34 0.75
CA PRO A 150 46.06 -38.38 1.77
C PRO A 150 46.78 -37.04 1.62
N GLY A 151 46.01 -35.93 1.51
CA GLY A 151 46.52 -34.59 1.29
C GLY A 151 46.99 -34.29 -0.14
N GLY A 152 46.82 -35.27 -1.09
CA GLY A 152 47.13 -35.05 -2.49
C GLY A 152 46.03 -34.39 -3.28
N THR A 153 46.41 -33.88 -4.47
CA THR A 153 45.46 -33.28 -5.41
C THR A 153 45.62 -33.86 -6.80
N ASP A 154 44.53 -34.34 -7.37
CA ASP A 154 44.50 -34.95 -8.72
C ASP A 154 43.69 -34.13 -9.68
N TYR A 155 44.12 -34.14 -10.95
CA TYR A 155 43.51 -33.30 -11.98
C TYR A 155 43.06 -34.11 -13.20
N LEU A 156 41.84 -33.93 -13.66
CA LEU A 156 41.35 -34.41 -14.94
C LEU A 156 40.81 -33.18 -15.73
N THR A 157 41.49 -32.84 -16.80
CA THR A 157 41.10 -31.70 -17.64
C THR A 157 40.75 -32.21 -19.04
N ILE A 158 39.50 -31.91 -19.46
CA ILE A 158 39.03 -32.20 -20.82
C ILE A 158 38.64 -30.85 -21.43
N THR A 159 39.34 -30.45 -22.46
CA THR A 159 39.17 -29.13 -23.06
C THR A 159 39.29 -29.10 -24.56
N GLY A 160 38.58 -28.24 -25.22
CA GLY A 160 38.62 -28.04 -26.69
C GLY A 160 37.60 -28.88 -27.44
N THR A 161 37.03 -28.27 -28.47
CA THR A 161 36.00 -28.91 -29.29
C THR A 161 36.45 -30.23 -29.90
N GLY A 162 35.66 -31.30 -29.69
CA GLY A 162 35.96 -32.66 -30.16
C GLY A 162 36.80 -33.50 -29.20
N SER A 163 37.28 -32.89 -28.09
CA SER A 163 37.94 -33.67 -27.03
C SER A 163 36.90 -34.49 -26.26
N SER A 164 37.18 -35.76 -26.02
CA SER A 164 36.22 -36.64 -25.35
C SER A 164 36.83 -37.65 -24.41
N LEU A 165 36.16 -37.89 -23.30
CA LEU A 165 36.37 -39.02 -22.39
C LEU A 165 35.11 -39.89 -22.40
N ASN A 166 35.28 -41.18 -22.80
CA ASN A 166 34.19 -42.14 -22.92
C ASN A 166 34.41 -43.29 -21.96
N LEU A 167 33.52 -43.40 -20.96
CA LEU A 167 33.50 -44.48 -19.96
C LEU A 167 32.22 -45.29 -20.10
N THR A 168 32.27 -46.63 -19.95
CA THR A 168 31.09 -47.47 -19.80
C THR A 168 30.69 -47.68 -18.35
N GLN A 169 31.48 -47.13 -17.41
CA GLN A 169 31.28 -47.22 -15.97
C GLN A 169 31.45 -45.82 -15.34
N TRP A 170 32.02 -45.71 -14.17
CA TRP A 170 32.01 -44.53 -13.31
C TRP A 170 33.28 -43.70 -13.39
N LEU A 171 33.12 -42.38 -13.17
CA LEU A 171 34.20 -41.48 -12.81
C LEU A 171 34.05 -41.13 -11.33
N LEU A 172 34.98 -41.56 -10.49
CA LEU A 172 34.95 -41.38 -9.05
C LEU A 172 35.96 -40.36 -8.60
N LEU A 173 35.52 -39.16 -8.16
CA LEU A 173 36.38 -38.07 -7.70
C LEU A 173 36.65 -38.23 -6.19
N ALA A 174 37.87 -38.07 -5.77
CA ALA A 174 38.31 -38.21 -4.37
C ALA A 174 37.87 -39.56 -3.76
N TYR A 175 38.25 -40.64 -4.44
CA TYR A 175 37.76 -42.02 -4.13
C TYR A 175 38.12 -42.48 -2.70
N GLY A 176 39.35 -42.14 -2.19
CA GLY A 176 39.76 -42.41 -0.82
C GLY A 176 39.62 -43.90 -0.45
N GLY A 177 40.47 -44.80 -0.92
CA GLY A 177 40.33 -46.26 -0.88
C GLY A 177 40.06 -46.93 0.47
N ASN A 178 40.06 -46.24 1.57
CA ASN A 178 39.62 -46.66 2.89
C ASN A 178 38.89 -45.49 3.56
N ALA A 179 37.84 -45.75 4.29
CA ALA A 179 36.97 -44.76 4.99
C ALA A 179 37.66 -43.80 5.98
N SER A 180 38.97 -43.70 5.93
CA SER A 180 39.82 -42.86 6.76
C SER A 180 40.51 -41.72 6.02
N PHE A 181 40.39 -41.59 4.72
CA PHE A 181 41.07 -40.59 3.91
C PHE A 181 40.13 -39.50 3.35
N HIS A 182 39.67 -38.64 4.24
CA HIS A 182 38.83 -37.48 3.84
C HIS A 182 39.71 -36.30 3.29
N ASP A 183 41.01 -36.41 3.26
CA ASP A 183 41.90 -35.30 2.92
C ASP A 183 42.31 -35.26 1.43
N THR A 184 41.96 -36.25 0.61
CA THR A 184 42.25 -36.23 -0.82
C THR A 184 41.36 -35.24 -1.58
N THR A 185 41.96 -34.53 -2.54
CA THR A 185 41.20 -33.59 -3.40
C THR A 185 41.28 -34.06 -4.85
N SER A 186 40.19 -34.09 -5.56
CA SER A 186 40.15 -34.36 -7.00
C SER A 186 39.39 -33.27 -7.74
N ILE A 187 40.02 -32.77 -8.80
CA ILE A 187 39.48 -31.62 -9.58
C ILE A 187 39.28 -32.07 -11.02
N VAL A 188 38.04 -31.95 -11.49
CA VAL A 188 37.67 -32.23 -12.88
C VAL A 188 37.20 -30.97 -13.55
N GLU A 189 37.73 -30.64 -14.72
CA GLU A 189 37.28 -29.55 -15.54
C GLU A 189 36.92 -30.05 -16.95
N VAL A 190 35.73 -29.64 -17.42
CA VAL A 190 35.23 -29.91 -18.76
C VAL A 190 34.89 -28.59 -19.42
N SER A 191 35.65 -28.22 -20.44
CA SER A 191 35.55 -26.89 -21.03
C SER A 191 35.67 -26.86 -22.55
N ASP A 192 35.34 -25.71 -23.12
CA ASP A 192 35.56 -25.36 -24.53
C ASP A 192 34.97 -26.35 -25.53
N GLY A 193 33.77 -26.86 -25.23
CA GLY A 193 33.02 -27.83 -26.06
C GLY A 193 33.51 -29.28 -25.98
N ALA A 194 34.26 -29.63 -24.95
CA ALA A 194 34.67 -31.02 -24.67
C ALA A 194 33.54 -31.84 -24.05
N ILE A 195 33.64 -33.15 -24.09
CA ILE A 195 32.56 -34.07 -23.68
C ILE A 195 33.06 -35.17 -22.75
N ILE A 196 32.32 -35.43 -21.67
CA ILE A 196 32.41 -36.69 -20.88
C ILE A 196 31.13 -37.51 -21.12
N ASN A 197 31.28 -38.75 -21.50
CA ASN A 197 30.22 -39.79 -21.49
C ASN A 197 30.60 -40.87 -20.45
N ALA A 198 29.71 -41.09 -19.46
CA ALA A 198 29.93 -42.11 -18.44
C ALA A 198 28.56 -42.74 -18.01
N ASP A 199 28.60 -43.85 -17.31
CA ASP A 199 27.40 -44.37 -16.63
C ASP A 199 27.04 -43.54 -15.43
N GLY A 200 28.05 -43.12 -14.63
CA GLY A 200 27.86 -42.21 -13.51
C GLY A 200 29.10 -41.39 -13.15
N ILE A 201 28.86 -40.33 -12.43
CA ILE A 201 29.93 -39.50 -11.83
C ILE A 201 29.63 -39.34 -10.34
N ASP A 202 30.62 -39.71 -9.48
CA ASP A 202 30.62 -39.43 -8.06
C ASP A 202 31.57 -38.28 -7.75
N VAL A 203 31.07 -37.15 -7.31
CA VAL A 203 31.87 -35.99 -6.95
C VAL A 203 32.07 -35.96 -5.44
N GLY A 204 33.33 -36.24 -5.02
CA GLY A 204 33.66 -36.35 -3.62
C GLY A 204 33.18 -37.70 -3.02
N TYR A 205 33.66 -38.78 -3.58
CA TYR A 205 33.30 -40.14 -3.13
C TYR A 205 33.65 -40.36 -1.64
N GLY A 206 34.88 -40.17 -1.25
CA GLY A 206 35.37 -40.28 0.14
C GLY A 206 36.05 -39.01 0.67
N GLY A 207 36.52 -38.16 -0.22
CA GLY A 207 37.24 -36.92 0.10
C GLY A 207 36.56 -35.71 -0.48
N HIS A 208 37.33 -34.74 -1.01
CA HIS A 208 36.85 -33.49 -1.59
C HIS A 208 36.92 -33.56 -3.12
N GLY A 209 35.78 -33.67 -3.76
CA GLY A 209 35.65 -33.64 -5.23
C GLY A 209 35.16 -32.27 -5.71
N ILE A 210 35.78 -31.78 -6.77
CA ILE A 210 35.40 -30.53 -7.44
C ILE A 210 35.17 -30.82 -8.91
N LEU A 211 33.99 -30.57 -9.44
CA LEU A 211 33.65 -30.70 -10.85
C LEU A 211 33.19 -29.35 -11.42
N THR A 212 33.90 -28.90 -12.44
CA THR A 212 33.57 -27.67 -13.15
C THR A 212 33.24 -27.98 -14.62
N VAL A 213 32.08 -27.54 -15.07
CA VAL A 213 31.65 -27.59 -16.47
C VAL A 213 31.45 -26.17 -16.95
N ASN A 214 32.31 -25.72 -17.84
CA ASN A 214 32.24 -24.32 -18.30
C ASN A 214 32.49 -24.21 -19.82
N SER A 215 32.34 -23.02 -20.38
CA SER A 215 32.68 -22.68 -21.77
C SER A 215 32.11 -23.66 -22.81
N GLY A 216 30.92 -24.17 -22.60
CA GLY A 216 30.26 -25.12 -23.51
C GLY A 216 30.64 -26.59 -23.30
N GLY A 217 31.37 -26.94 -22.23
CA GLY A 217 31.64 -28.34 -21.87
C GLY A 217 30.36 -29.10 -21.61
N THR A 218 30.33 -30.41 -21.93
CA THR A 218 29.15 -31.25 -21.81
C THR A 218 29.44 -32.55 -21.07
N ILE A 219 28.58 -32.93 -20.18
CA ILE A 219 28.61 -34.23 -19.48
C ILE A 219 27.30 -34.95 -19.76
N VAL A 220 27.37 -36.26 -20.08
CA VAL A 220 26.20 -37.13 -20.26
C VAL A 220 26.41 -38.36 -19.41
N THR A 221 25.43 -38.61 -18.48
CA THR A 221 25.48 -39.77 -17.56
C THR A 221 24.08 -40.36 -17.35
N GLN A 222 24.03 -41.58 -16.76
CA GLN A 222 22.78 -42.13 -16.23
C GLN A 222 22.53 -41.63 -14.81
N HIS A 223 23.59 -41.46 -13.99
CA HIS A 223 23.52 -41.10 -12.58
C HIS A 223 24.52 -40.00 -12.25
N GLY A 224 24.19 -39.19 -11.27
CA GLY A 224 25.08 -38.16 -10.67
C GLY A 224 24.98 -38.22 -9.15
N LEU A 225 26.12 -38.46 -8.46
CA LEU A 225 26.18 -38.43 -7.01
C LEU A 225 27.16 -37.38 -6.54
N ILE A 226 26.75 -36.51 -5.65
CA ILE A 226 27.59 -35.49 -5.02
C ILE A 226 27.65 -35.80 -3.52
N SER A 227 28.86 -36.04 -2.99
CA SER A 227 29.10 -36.43 -1.59
C SER A 227 28.30 -37.66 -1.14
N PRO A 228 28.55 -38.83 -1.75
CA PRO A 228 27.79 -40.04 -1.43
C PRO A 228 28.02 -40.60 -0.03
N TYR A 229 29.15 -40.33 0.62
CA TYR A 229 29.48 -40.90 1.93
C TYR A 229 29.62 -39.86 3.03
N VAL A 230 29.41 -40.30 4.28
CA VAL A 230 29.56 -39.46 5.48
C VAL A 230 30.98 -38.85 5.55
N GLY A 231 31.09 -37.57 5.75
CA GLY A 231 32.36 -36.81 5.83
C GLY A 231 32.94 -36.39 4.47
N SER A 232 32.40 -36.90 3.36
CA SER A 232 32.80 -36.45 2.03
C SER A 232 32.28 -35.02 1.69
N LYS A 233 32.96 -34.37 0.76
CA LYS A 233 32.61 -33.03 0.25
C LYS A 233 32.63 -33.04 -1.27
N GLY A 234 31.50 -32.60 -1.88
CA GLY A 234 31.41 -32.47 -3.33
C GLY A 234 30.98 -31.07 -3.73
N GLU A 235 31.66 -30.50 -4.69
CA GLU A 235 31.34 -29.18 -5.25
C GLU A 235 31.20 -29.30 -6.77
N VAL A 236 30.03 -28.90 -7.28
CA VAL A 236 29.77 -28.91 -8.73
C VAL A 236 29.39 -27.51 -9.17
N THR A 237 30.02 -27.07 -10.26
CA THR A 237 29.67 -25.81 -10.95
C THR A 237 29.42 -26.08 -12.43
N ILE A 238 28.26 -25.66 -12.91
CA ILE A 238 27.92 -25.67 -14.33
C ILE A 238 27.67 -24.23 -14.74
N SER A 239 28.60 -23.65 -15.49
CA SER A 239 28.51 -22.21 -15.80
C SER A 239 28.84 -21.91 -17.27
N GLY A 240 28.18 -20.87 -17.76
CA GLY A 240 28.41 -20.38 -19.13
C GLY A 240 27.49 -21.03 -20.17
N GLN A 241 27.21 -20.22 -21.19
CA GLN A 241 26.33 -20.63 -22.29
C GLN A 241 26.84 -21.89 -23.00
N GLY A 242 25.96 -22.88 -23.18
CA GLY A 242 26.32 -24.16 -23.82
C GLY A 242 26.87 -25.23 -22.87
N SER A 243 27.23 -24.86 -21.66
CA SER A 243 27.68 -25.82 -20.63
C SER A 243 26.52 -26.63 -20.12
N ARG A 244 26.66 -27.95 -20.04
CA ARG A 244 25.55 -28.82 -19.72
C ARG A 244 25.99 -30.10 -19.00
N TRP A 245 25.18 -30.53 -18.01
CA TRP A 245 25.21 -31.89 -17.49
C TRP A 245 23.82 -32.51 -17.69
N SER A 246 23.74 -33.56 -18.51
CA SER A 246 22.52 -34.32 -18.73
C SER A 246 22.61 -35.66 -18.03
N ILE A 247 21.66 -35.92 -17.16
CA ILE A 247 21.56 -37.14 -16.32
C ILE A 247 20.23 -37.83 -16.67
N ALA A 248 20.30 -39.06 -17.16
CA ALA A 248 19.11 -39.71 -17.65
C ALA A 248 18.14 -40.18 -16.55
N GLU A 249 18.66 -40.52 -15.37
CA GLU A 249 17.85 -41.05 -14.25
C GLU A 249 17.89 -40.05 -13.03
N GLU A 250 18.85 -40.18 -12.13
CA GLU A 250 18.81 -39.43 -10.87
C GLU A 250 20.08 -38.64 -10.59
N LEU A 251 19.86 -37.47 -9.99
CA LEU A 251 20.90 -36.64 -9.36
C LEU A 251 20.68 -36.60 -7.85
N ASN A 252 21.72 -36.95 -7.09
CA ASN A 252 21.74 -36.80 -5.64
C ASN A 252 22.79 -35.78 -5.21
N VAL A 253 22.37 -34.63 -4.69
CA VAL A 253 23.24 -33.59 -4.10
C VAL A 253 23.31 -33.84 -2.59
N ALA A 254 24.45 -34.23 -2.07
CA ALA A 254 24.70 -34.70 -0.72
C ALA A 254 23.84 -35.95 -0.36
N PHE A 255 24.24 -37.09 -0.88
CA PHE A 255 23.57 -38.33 -0.51
C PHE A 255 23.78 -38.68 0.99
N SER A 256 25.02 -38.56 1.53
CA SER A 256 25.30 -38.69 2.96
C SER A 256 26.34 -37.72 3.51
N GLY A 257 27.04 -36.99 2.65
CA GLY A 257 28.03 -35.98 3.00
C GLY A 257 27.53 -34.54 2.88
N ASN A 258 28.47 -33.63 2.56
CA ASN A 258 28.17 -32.23 2.33
C ASN A 258 28.34 -31.87 0.83
N GLY A 259 27.27 -31.50 0.16
CA GLY A 259 27.26 -31.24 -1.27
C GLY A 259 26.87 -29.82 -1.63
N SER A 260 27.50 -29.27 -2.66
CA SER A 260 27.04 -28.03 -3.27
C SER A 260 26.96 -28.13 -4.79
N LEU A 261 25.94 -27.49 -5.36
CA LEU A 261 25.73 -27.43 -6.80
C LEU A 261 25.37 -26.01 -7.19
N THR A 262 26.09 -25.47 -8.15
CA THR A 262 25.78 -24.12 -8.72
C THR A 262 25.56 -24.24 -10.22
N VAL A 263 24.43 -23.73 -10.71
CA VAL A 263 24.12 -23.57 -12.13
C VAL A 263 24.03 -22.08 -12.41
N SER A 264 24.95 -21.55 -13.23
CA SER A 264 25.06 -20.09 -13.45
C SER A 264 25.38 -19.74 -14.90
N ASP A 265 25.22 -18.46 -15.21
CA ASP A 265 25.68 -17.83 -16.46
C ASP A 265 25.21 -18.55 -17.74
N GLY A 266 24.02 -19.12 -17.72
CA GLY A 266 23.44 -19.85 -18.84
C GLY A 266 23.78 -21.34 -18.91
N GLY A 267 24.39 -21.90 -17.84
CA GLY A 267 24.61 -23.34 -17.67
C GLY A 267 23.29 -24.12 -17.57
N LYS A 268 23.31 -25.39 -17.96
CA LYS A 268 22.14 -26.27 -17.93
C LYS A 268 22.40 -27.57 -17.20
N LEU A 269 21.47 -27.93 -16.34
CA LEU A 269 21.39 -29.23 -15.69
C LEU A 269 20.07 -29.88 -16.05
N GLU A 270 20.10 -31.15 -16.39
CA GLU A 270 18.90 -31.95 -16.72
C GLU A 270 18.96 -33.29 -16.02
N ASP A 271 17.86 -33.68 -15.39
CA ASP A 271 17.70 -34.98 -14.76
C ASP A 271 16.23 -35.45 -14.79
N LYS A 272 16.00 -36.67 -14.31
CA LYS A 272 14.63 -37.17 -14.17
C LYS A 272 14.15 -37.02 -12.73
N THR A 273 14.97 -37.37 -11.74
CA THR A 273 14.64 -37.22 -10.33
C THR A 273 15.81 -36.56 -9.60
N GLY A 274 15.54 -35.40 -9.00
CA GLY A 274 16.54 -34.67 -8.24
C GLY A 274 16.35 -34.82 -6.72
N PHE A 275 17.44 -35.08 -6.01
CA PHE A 275 17.47 -35.12 -4.56
C PHE A 275 18.49 -34.15 -4.02
N ILE A 276 18.05 -33.28 -3.11
CA ILE A 276 18.89 -32.35 -2.35
C ILE A 276 18.89 -32.81 -0.90
N ALA A 277 20.04 -33.19 -0.33
CA ALA A 277 20.21 -33.76 1.01
C ALA A 277 19.35 -35.03 1.22
N SER A 278 19.66 -36.10 0.47
CA SER A 278 18.85 -37.32 0.47
C SER A 278 19.05 -38.23 1.67
N GLY A 279 20.21 -38.19 2.33
CA GLY A 279 20.49 -39.00 3.52
C GLY A 279 20.35 -38.25 4.83
N SER A 280 19.99 -38.96 5.89
CA SER A 280 19.91 -38.36 7.23
C SER A 280 21.24 -37.75 7.68
N GLY A 281 21.21 -36.48 8.13
CA GLY A 281 22.39 -35.72 8.56
C GLY A 281 23.22 -35.17 7.41
N SER A 282 22.90 -35.38 6.15
CA SER A 282 23.52 -34.73 5.02
C SER A 282 23.14 -33.22 4.93
N THR A 283 24.00 -32.44 4.32
CA THR A 283 23.72 -31.00 4.05
C THR A 283 23.99 -30.70 2.60
N ALA A 284 23.01 -30.09 1.92
CA ALA A 284 23.11 -29.71 0.53
C ALA A 284 22.73 -28.26 0.29
N ASN A 285 23.54 -27.58 -0.50
CA ASN A 285 23.26 -26.22 -0.96
C ASN A 285 23.24 -26.18 -2.48
N VAL A 286 22.08 -25.85 -3.06
CA VAL A 286 21.91 -25.71 -4.50
C VAL A 286 21.53 -24.29 -4.85
N THR A 287 22.21 -23.74 -5.88
CA THR A 287 21.93 -22.40 -6.40
C THR A 287 21.76 -22.46 -7.92
N VAL A 288 20.64 -21.93 -8.42
CA VAL A 288 20.40 -21.68 -9.84
C VAL A 288 20.27 -20.18 -10.05
N THR A 289 21.25 -19.58 -10.71
CA THR A 289 21.37 -18.12 -10.77
C THR A 289 21.71 -17.60 -12.16
N GLY A 290 21.14 -16.48 -12.53
CA GLY A 290 21.44 -15.79 -13.80
C GLY A 290 20.53 -16.21 -14.96
N LEU A 291 20.30 -15.26 -15.86
CA LEU A 291 19.46 -15.48 -17.04
C LEU A 291 20.00 -16.63 -17.90
N GLY A 292 19.13 -17.55 -18.29
CA GLY A 292 19.44 -18.71 -19.12
C GLY A 292 20.01 -19.90 -18.36
N SER A 293 20.22 -19.77 -17.05
CA SER A 293 20.60 -20.90 -16.18
C SER A 293 19.38 -21.75 -15.86
N HIS A 294 19.44 -23.03 -16.16
CA HIS A 294 18.32 -23.96 -16.06
C HIS A 294 18.68 -25.21 -15.27
N TRP A 295 17.77 -25.65 -14.42
CA TRP A 295 17.70 -27.02 -13.94
C TRP A 295 16.36 -27.61 -14.34
N ASP A 296 16.39 -28.47 -15.36
CA ASP A 296 15.20 -29.12 -15.92
C ASP A 296 15.08 -30.54 -15.33
N ASN A 297 14.22 -30.70 -14.35
CA ASN A 297 13.90 -31.98 -13.74
C ASN A 297 12.57 -32.50 -14.32
N SER A 298 12.60 -33.65 -14.96
CA SER A 298 11.41 -34.19 -15.66
C SER A 298 10.44 -34.98 -14.76
N GLY A 299 10.83 -35.28 -13.53
CA GLY A 299 10.03 -35.98 -12.51
C GLY A 299 9.96 -35.19 -11.19
N GLU A 300 10.21 -35.87 -10.09
CA GLU A 300 10.16 -35.26 -8.75
C GLU A 300 11.46 -34.60 -8.37
N LEU A 301 11.34 -33.43 -7.72
CA LEU A 301 12.43 -32.72 -7.07
C LEU A 301 12.22 -32.68 -5.56
N TYR A 302 13.11 -33.32 -4.82
CA TYR A 302 13.11 -33.39 -3.36
C TYR A 302 14.16 -32.47 -2.78
N ILE A 303 13.75 -31.48 -1.99
CA ILE A 303 14.63 -30.56 -1.29
C ILE A 303 14.58 -30.87 0.21
N GLY A 304 15.73 -31.22 0.81
CA GLY A 304 15.75 -31.79 2.16
C GLY A 304 15.00 -33.10 2.18
N ALA A 305 15.41 -34.07 1.35
CA ALA A 305 14.68 -35.33 1.31
C ALA A 305 14.68 -36.03 2.67
N ALA A 306 15.89 -36.28 3.27
CA ALA A 306 16.01 -36.75 4.65
C ALA A 306 17.06 -36.00 5.46
N GLY A 307 17.81 -35.09 4.85
CA GLY A 307 18.81 -34.19 5.46
C GLY A 307 18.41 -32.73 5.46
N ASN A 308 19.40 -31.86 5.49
CA ASN A 308 19.20 -30.40 5.49
C ASN A 308 19.47 -29.86 4.07
N GLY A 309 18.43 -29.45 3.35
CA GLY A 309 18.51 -29.00 1.98
C GLY A 309 18.21 -27.51 1.80
N THR A 310 19.01 -26.81 1.02
CA THR A 310 18.68 -25.45 0.56
C THR A 310 18.64 -25.39 -0.96
N LEU A 311 17.64 -24.68 -1.52
CA LEU A 311 17.56 -24.34 -2.93
C LEU A 311 17.35 -22.84 -3.08
N THR A 312 18.27 -22.18 -3.75
CA THR A 312 18.15 -20.75 -4.07
C THR A 312 18.02 -20.56 -5.57
N ILE A 313 16.96 -19.91 -6.01
CA ILE A 313 16.73 -19.56 -7.42
C ILE A 313 16.65 -18.03 -7.49
N ASN A 314 17.64 -17.41 -8.15
CA ASN A 314 17.71 -15.95 -8.19
C ASN A 314 18.24 -15.42 -9.51
N ASN A 315 18.18 -14.09 -9.68
CA ASN A 315 18.74 -13.38 -10.84
C ASN A 315 18.29 -13.91 -12.21
N GLY A 316 17.05 -14.42 -12.30
CA GLY A 316 16.49 -14.99 -13.53
C GLY A 316 16.81 -16.48 -13.76
N GLY A 317 17.28 -17.19 -12.74
CA GLY A 317 17.43 -18.65 -12.75
C GLY A 317 16.09 -19.37 -12.90
N TYR A 318 16.10 -20.55 -13.51
CA TYR A 318 14.90 -21.34 -13.79
C TYR A 318 15.09 -22.79 -13.29
N VAL A 319 14.09 -23.26 -12.57
CA VAL A 319 13.98 -24.69 -12.18
C VAL A 319 12.60 -25.20 -12.62
N SER A 320 12.56 -26.40 -13.21
CA SER A 320 11.32 -27.10 -13.49
C SER A 320 11.27 -28.47 -12.82
N SER A 321 10.07 -28.92 -12.44
CA SER A 321 9.81 -30.28 -11.93
C SER A 321 8.36 -30.72 -12.22
N TYR A 322 8.10 -32.01 -12.20
CA TYR A 322 6.74 -32.51 -12.24
C TYR A 322 6.06 -32.26 -10.88
N ASN A 323 6.67 -32.73 -9.77
CA ASN A 323 6.31 -32.39 -8.41
C ASN A 323 7.51 -31.83 -7.67
N GLY A 324 7.27 -30.87 -6.77
CA GLY A 324 8.24 -30.38 -5.81
C GLY A 324 7.91 -30.85 -4.39
N PHE A 325 8.90 -31.35 -3.67
CA PHE A 325 8.78 -31.74 -2.25
C PHE A 325 9.81 -30.99 -1.41
N ILE A 326 9.36 -30.19 -0.48
CA ILE A 326 10.19 -29.44 0.48
C ILE A 326 10.07 -30.17 1.82
N ALA A 327 11.19 -30.67 2.39
CA ALA A 327 11.25 -31.48 3.61
C ALA A 327 10.36 -32.70 3.57
N ALA A 328 10.80 -33.71 2.77
CA ALA A 328 9.95 -34.84 2.41
C ALA A 328 9.84 -35.91 3.49
N TYR A 329 10.93 -36.23 4.21
CA TYR A 329 10.94 -37.35 5.18
C TYR A 329 11.21 -36.88 6.61
N THR A 330 10.86 -37.68 7.58
CA THR A 330 10.95 -37.38 9.01
C THR A 330 12.34 -36.90 9.42
N GLY A 331 12.37 -35.75 10.12
CA GLY A 331 13.59 -35.12 10.64
C GLY A 331 14.39 -34.32 9.61
N SER A 332 13.91 -34.21 8.37
CA SER A 332 14.51 -33.32 7.37
C SER A 332 14.14 -31.87 7.61
N THR A 333 15.01 -30.97 7.13
CA THR A 333 14.70 -29.54 7.04
C THR A 333 15.00 -29.03 5.63
N ALA A 334 14.18 -28.09 5.16
CA ALA A 334 14.40 -27.52 3.85
C ALA A 334 14.04 -26.03 3.81
N ASP A 335 14.89 -25.26 3.16
CA ASP A 335 14.67 -23.83 2.88
C ASP A 335 14.79 -23.60 1.37
N VAL A 336 13.69 -23.16 0.77
CA VAL A 336 13.65 -22.79 -0.64
C VAL A 336 13.38 -21.31 -0.77
N THR A 337 14.27 -20.62 -1.46
CA THR A 337 14.13 -19.20 -1.77
C THR A 337 14.11 -18.98 -3.27
N VAL A 338 13.02 -18.39 -3.78
CA VAL A 338 12.87 -17.96 -5.17
C VAL A 338 12.72 -16.43 -5.16
N THR A 339 13.74 -15.73 -5.65
CA THR A 339 13.82 -14.27 -5.53
C THR A 339 14.38 -13.60 -6.77
N GLY A 340 13.97 -12.36 -7.01
CA GLY A 340 14.41 -11.56 -8.15
C GLY A 340 13.58 -11.76 -9.42
N SER A 341 13.36 -10.66 -10.11
CA SER A 341 12.55 -10.64 -11.34
C SER A 341 13.09 -11.62 -12.39
N GLY A 342 12.18 -12.42 -12.97
CA GLY A 342 12.50 -13.45 -13.96
C GLY A 342 12.89 -14.80 -13.38
N SER A 343 13.17 -14.90 -12.08
CA SER A 343 13.43 -16.18 -11.41
C SER A 343 12.15 -17.02 -11.31
N ARG A 344 12.26 -18.31 -11.59
CA ARG A 344 11.07 -19.17 -11.65
C ARG A 344 11.34 -20.59 -11.11
N TRP A 345 10.35 -21.13 -10.41
CA TRP A 345 10.24 -22.54 -10.13
C TRP A 345 8.88 -23.05 -10.64
N GLU A 346 8.90 -23.89 -11.67
CA GLU A 346 7.68 -24.40 -12.29
C GLU A 346 7.46 -25.86 -11.91
N ASN A 347 6.42 -26.12 -11.12
CA ASN A 347 5.93 -27.48 -10.86
C ASN A 347 4.72 -27.73 -11.77
N THR A 348 4.88 -28.59 -12.74
CA THR A 348 3.82 -28.88 -13.74
C THR A 348 2.64 -29.66 -13.17
N ASN A 349 2.80 -30.24 -11.99
CA ASN A 349 1.75 -30.86 -11.20
C ASN A 349 1.65 -30.16 -9.83
N GLY A 350 2.10 -30.72 -8.73
CA GLY A 350 1.89 -30.23 -7.38
C GLY A 350 3.16 -29.80 -6.66
N LEU A 351 2.98 -29.04 -5.58
CA LEU A 351 4.04 -28.66 -4.65
C LEU A 351 3.66 -29.02 -3.23
N VAL A 352 4.56 -29.63 -2.50
CA VAL A 352 4.39 -29.96 -1.09
C VAL A 352 5.43 -29.21 -0.26
N ILE A 353 4.98 -28.42 0.71
CA ILE A 353 5.81 -27.73 1.70
C ILE A 353 5.63 -28.45 3.03
N SER A 354 6.63 -29.17 3.47
CA SER A 354 6.56 -30.01 4.68
C SER A 354 5.66 -31.24 4.54
N TYR A 355 6.20 -32.35 4.06
CA TYR A 355 5.45 -33.60 4.07
C TYR A 355 5.60 -34.33 5.40
N GLN A 356 6.85 -34.64 5.85
CA GLN A 356 7.21 -35.28 7.12
C GLN A 356 8.33 -34.52 7.87
N GLY A 357 8.90 -33.50 7.29
CA GLY A 357 9.94 -32.65 7.90
C GLY A 357 9.47 -31.20 7.99
N ASP A 358 10.37 -30.30 8.34
CA ASP A 358 10.10 -28.86 8.47
C ASP A 358 10.58 -28.10 7.23
N GLY A 359 9.66 -27.43 6.53
CA GLY A 359 9.92 -26.78 5.24
C GLY A 359 9.50 -25.32 5.17
N VAL A 360 10.32 -24.53 4.51
CA VAL A 360 10.04 -23.12 4.24
C VAL A 360 10.18 -22.86 2.75
N LEU A 361 9.21 -22.15 2.18
CA LEU A 361 9.28 -21.57 0.84
C LEU A 361 9.12 -20.05 0.93
N THR A 362 10.09 -19.32 0.39
CA THR A 362 10.02 -17.85 0.29
C THR A 362 9.97 -17.43 -1.19
N ILE A 363 8.98 -16.63 -1.55
CA ILE A 363 8.78 -16.10 -2.90
C ILE A 363 8.81 -14.57 -2.83
N ALA A 364 9.85 -13.95 -3.40
CA ALA A 364 10.11 -12.53 -3.22
C ALA A 364 10.58 -11.83 -4.50
N GLU A 365 10.59 -10.50 -4.47
CA GLU A 365 11.20 -9.62 -5.46
C GLU A 365 10.79 -9.91 -6.92
N GLY A 366 9.51 -10.19 -7.12
CA GLY A 366 8.94 -10.43 -8.45
C GLY A 366 9.25 -11.79 -9.04
N ALA A 367 9.78 -12.74 -8.26
CA ALA A 367 9.94 -14.13 -8.67
C ALA A 367 8.60 -14.87 -8.76
N THR A 368 8.56 -15.99 -9.47
CA THR A 368 7.34 -16.78 -9.66
C THR A 368 7.55 -18.23 -9.28
N VAL A 369 6.63 -18.77 -8.50
CA VAL A 369 6.49 -20.22 -8.26
C VAL A 369 5.14 -20.67 -8.78
N SER A 370 5.10 -21.76 -9.57
CA SER A 370 3.84 -22.34 -10.03
C SER A 370 3.68 -23.78 -9.55
N ALA A 371 2.43 -24.16 -9.23
CA ALA A 371 2.02 -25.51 -8.87
C ALA A 371 0.60 -25.76 -9.41
N LEU A 372 0.51 -26.35 -10.61
CA LEU A 372 -0.75 -26.37 -11.37
C LEU A 372 -1.84 -27.27 -10.78
N ALA A 373 -1.46 -28.27 -9.97
CA ALA A 373 -2.39 -29.11 -9.20
C ALA A 373 -2.59 -28.64 -7.75
N GLY A 374 -1.99 -27.51 -7.36
CA GLY A 374 -2.12 -26.93 -6.02
C GLY A 374 -0.89 -27.13 -5.14
N VAL A 375 -0.96 -26.53 -3.94
CA VAL A 375 0.09 -26.58 -2.91
C VAL A 375 -0.46 -27.22 -1.65
N ASN A 376 0.26 -28.18 -1.07
CA ASN A 376 -0.03 -28.75 0.23
C ASN A 376 1.00 -28.26 1.24
N ILE A 377 0.56 -27.78 2.41
CA ILE A 377 1.44 -27.26 3.47
C ILE A 377 1.24 -28.05 4.75
N ALA A 378 2.33 -28.54 5.38
CA ALA A 378 2.33 -29.24 6.65
C ALA A 378 1.39 -30.46 6.63
N VAL A 379 1.70 -31.42 5.75
CA VAL A 379 0.77 -32.48 5.37
C VAL A 379 0.45 -33.41 6.53
N LEU A 380 1.45 -33.82 7.31
CA LEU A 380 1.29 -34.76 8.42
C LEU A 380 1.46 -34.05 9.78
N ASP A 381 0.97 -34.71 10.83
CA ASP A 381 1.10 -34.26 12.21
C ASP A 381 2.57 -34.01 12.57
N ASP A 382 2.82 -33.09 13.50
CA ASP A 382 4.15 -32.72 14.00
C ASP A 382 5.11 -32.12 12.96
N THR A 383 4.60 -31.64 11.79
CA THR A 383 5.40 -30.94 10.79
C THR A 383 5.12 -29.45 10.79
N ASN A 384 6.15 -28.64 10.46
CA ASN A 384 6.02 -27.20 10.33
C ASN A 384 6.28 -26.77 8.88
N GLY A 385 5.25 -26.24 8.23
CA GLY A 385 5.31 -25.78 6.84
C GLY A 385 5.03 -24.29 6.75
N THR A 386 5.94 -23.50 6.15
CA THR A 386 5.74 -22.05 6.00
C THR A 386 5.90 -21.61 4.55
N LEU A 387 4.94 -20.86 4.08
CA LEU A 387 5.01 -20.12 2.81
C LEU A 387 5.14 -18.62 3.11
N ASN A 388 6.24 -17.98 2.69
CA ASN A 388 6.43 -16.55 2.79
C ASN A 388 6.21 -15.87 1.42
N ILE A 389 5.35 -14.87 1.39
CA ILE A 389 5.20 -13.95 0.26
C ILE A 389 5.85 -12.62 0.62
N GLY A 390 6.98 -12.31 -0.02
CA GLY A 390 7.91 -11.27 0.39
C GLY A 390 8.98 -11.82 1.32
N ALA A 391 9.12 -11.30 2.52
CA ALA A 391 10.12 -11.74 3.49
C ALA A 391 9.52 -12.66 4.58
N ALA A 392 10.36 -13.35 5.33
CA ALA A 392 9.94 -14.07 6.52
C ALA A 392 9.42 -13.10 7.61
N ALA A 393 8.62 -13.62 8.55
CA ALA A 393 7.94 -12.80 9.56
C ALA A 393 8.87 -11.94 10.43
N ASN A 394 10.07 -12.39 10.69
CA ASN A 394 11.08 -11.71 11.53
C ASN A 394 12.07 -10.83 10.75
N GLN A 395 11.86 -10.65 9.46
CA GLN A 395 12.70 -9.85 8.57
C GLN A 395 11.98 -8.57 8.12
N SER A 396 12.74 -7.62 7.60
CA SER A 396 12.16 -6.44 6.94
C SER A 396 11.40 -6.86 5.68
N ALA A 397 10.25 -6.23 5.44
CA ALA A 397 9.44 -6.51 4.24
C ALA A 397 10.24 -6.33 2.94
N SER A 398 10.03 -7.22 1.98
CA SER A 398 10.57 -7.15 0.62
C SER A 398 9.45 -7.10 -0.41
N ALA A 399 9.76 -6.81 -1.67
CA ALA A 399 8.75 -6.86 -2.72
C ALA A 399 8.16 -8.28 -2.83
N PRO A 400 6.85 -8.45 -3.05
CA PRO A 400 6.25 -9.78 -3.15
C PRO A 400 6.71 -10.51 -4.40
N GLY A 401 6.77 -11.84 -4.32
CA GLY A 401 6.78 -12.70 -5.49
C GLY A 401 5.39 -13.30 -5.73
N THR A 402 5.20 -14.00 -6.84
CA THR A 402 3.91 -14.54 -7.28
C THR A 402 3.85 -16.05 -7.09
N LEU A 403 2.82 -16.52 -6.40
CA LEU A 403 2.43 -17.94 -6.39
C LEU A 403 1.27 -18.14 -7.38
N VAL A 404 1.47 -19.04 -8.35
CA VAL A 404 0.45 -19.45 -9.32
C VAL A 404 -0.02 -20.85 -8.97
N ALA A 405 -1.13 -20.94 -8.26
CA ALA A 405 -1.76 -22.19 -7.87
C ALA A 405 -3.28 -22.02 -7.80
N PRO A 406 -4.07 -23.05 -8.09
CA PRO A 406 -5.53 -22.97 -7.93
C PRO A 406 -5.93 -22.98 -6.46
N GLU A 407 -5.19 -23.72 -5.63
CA GLU A 407 -5.56 -24.02 -4.25
C GLU A 407 -4.31 -24.23 -3.39
N ILE A 408 -4.42 -23.88 -2.11
CA ILE A 408 -3.49 -24.23 -1.04
C ILE A 408 -4.27 -25.00 0.03
N THR A 409 -3.81 -26.21 0.35
CA THR A 409 -4.41 -27.04 1.37
C THR A 409 -3.46 -27.19 2.55
N PHE A 410 -3.86 -26.75 3.73
CA PHE A 410 -3.18 -27.12 4.96
C PHE A 410 -3.52 -28.55 5.37
N GLY A 411 -2.49 -29.31 5.71
CA GLY A 411 -2.65 -30.68 6.26
C GLY A 411 -2.97 -30.68 7.76
N SER A 412 -2.54 -31.76 8.44
CA SER A 412 -2.77 -31.89 9.88
C SER A 412 -1.66 -31.30 10.76
N GLY A 413 -0.52 -30.92 10.16
CA GLY A 413 0.58 -30.26 10.85
C GLY A 413 0.38 -28.75 11.04
N ASN A 414 1.43 -28.05 11.46
CA ASN A 414 1.43 -26.61 11.68
C ASN A 414 1.76 -25.87 10.36
N GLY A 415 0.74 -25.56 9.58
CA GLY A 415 0.87 -24.80 8.34
C GLY A 415 0.71 -23.31 8.58
N ASN A 416 1.57 -22.49 7.95
CA ASN A 416 1.47 -21.04 8.01
C ASN A 416 1.74 -20.37 6.65
N ILE A 417 0.97 -19.32 6.34
CA ILE A 417 1.26 -18.40 5.24
C ILE A 417 1.56 -17.02 5.83
N VAL A 418 2.68 -16.43 5.43
CA VAL A 418 3.13 -15.11 5.89
C VAL A 418 3.13 -14.14 4.72
N PHE A 419 2.41 -13.05 4.86
CA PHE A 419 2.45 -11.89 3.98
C PHE A 419 3.27 -10.79 4.63
N ASN A 420 4.52 -10.65 4.22
CA ASN A 420 5.45 -9.61 4.70
C ASN A 420 6.09 -8.92 3.50
N HIS A 421 5.32 -8.02 2.87
CA HIS A 421 5.74 -7.42 1.61
C HIS A 421 5.52 -5.90 1.55
N THR A 422 6.13 -5.26 0.54
CA THR A 422 6.13 -3.81 0.37
C THR A 422 5.03 -3.28 -0.56
N ALA A 423 4.18 -4.12 -1.14
CA ALA A 423 3.09 -3.68 -2.00
C ALA A 423 2.09 -2.84 -1.18
N GLY A 424 1.82 -1.60 -1.63
CA GLY A 424 0.99 -0.63 -0.94
C GLY A 424 -0.46 -0.58 -1.43
N SER A 425 -1.18 0.48 -1.07
CA SER A 425 -2.59 0.66 -1.45
C SER A 425 -2.81 0.84 -2.95
N ASP A 426 -1.85 1.45 -3.67
CA ASP A 426 -1.99 1.77 -5.09
C ASP A 426 -1.65 0.56 -5.98
N GLU A 427 -0.73 -0.30 -5.53
CA GLU A 427 -0.31 -1.52 -6.19
C GLU A 427 -0.35 -2.70 -5.21
N HIS A 428 -1.56 -3.00 -4.71
CA HIS A 428 -1.77 -4.08 -3.76
C HIS A 428 -1.45 -5.45 -4.36
N TYR A 429 -0.96 -6.37 -3.51
CA TYR A 429 -0.68 -7.74 -3.93
C TYR A 429 -1.99 -8.54 -4.06
N ILE A 430 -2.22 -9.13 -5.24
CA ILE A 430 -3.39 -9.99 -5.48
C ILE A 430 -3.01 -11.43 -5.19
N PHE A 431 -3.71 -12.04 -4.23
CA PHE A 431 -3.57 -13.45 -3.88
C PHE A 431 -4.81 -14.23 -4.33
N SER A 432 -4.63 -15.05 -5.36
CA SER A 432 -5.73 -15.72 -6.06
C SER A 432 -5.98 -17.17 -5.63
N PRO A 433 -5.04 -17.94 -5.02
CA PRO A 433 -5.32 -19.29 -4.60
C PRO A 433 -6.43 -19.37 -3.55
N MET A 434 -7.30 -20.36 -3.64
CA MET A 434 -8.21 -20.74 -2.57
C MET A 434 -7.43 -21.42 -1.44
N VAL A 435 -7.67 -21.03 -0.18
CA VAL A 435 -6.99 -21.63 0.99
C VAL A 435 -7.98 -22.45 1.80
N THR A 436 -7.60 -23.71 2.08
CA THR A 436 -8.41 -24.69 2.81
C THR A 436 -7.60 -25.39 3.91
N GLY A 437 -8.25 -26.15 4.77
CA GLY A 437 -7.60 -26.95 5.84
C GLY A 437 -7.36 -26.14 7.13
N ASN A 438 -6.51 -26.66 8.03
CA ASN A 438 -6.29 -26.11 9.36
C ASN A 438 -4.88 -25.50 9.49
N GLY A 439 -4.71 -24.26 9.02
CA GLY A 439 -3.44 -23.52 9.13
C GLY A 439 -3.67 -22.03 9.41
N SER A 440 -2.63 -21.33 9.78
CA SER A 440 -2.66 -19.91 10.11
C SER A 440 -2.23 -19.04 8.95
N ILE A 441 -2.66 -17.76 8.99
CA ILE A 441 -2.23 -16.74 8.04
C ILE A 441 -1.88 -15.47 8.79
N ASP A 442 -0.68 -14.92 8.52
CA ASP A 442 -0.16 -13.71 9.15
C ASP A 442 0.05 -12.59 8.13
N PHE A 443 -0.56 -11.43 8.35
CA PHE A 443 -0.36 -10.21 7.58
C PHE A 443 0.54 -9.26 8.37
N ILE A 444 1.83 -9.28 8.10
CA ILE A 444 2.86 -8.51 8.81
C ILE A 444 3.00 -7.11 8.20
N SER A 445 3.05 -7.03 6.87
CA SER A 445 3.24 -5.78 6.13
C SER A 445 2.66 -5.89 4.72
N GLY A 446 2.34 -4.73 4.13
CA GLY A 446 1.78 -4.63 2.78
C GLY A 446 0.27 -4.76 2.72
N VAL A 447 -0.30 -4.55 1.54
CA VAL A 447 -1.73 -4.69 1.25
C VAL A 447 -1.96 -5.93 0.39
N THR A 448 -2.59 -6.94 0.97
CA THR A 448 -2.93 -8.21 0.27
C THR A 448 -4.42 -8.28 -0.01
N THR A 449 -4.79 -8.52 -1.26
CA THR A 449 -6.19 -8.70 -1.69
C THR A 449 -6.47 -10.16 -1.95
N PHE A 450 -7.42 -10.73 -1.21
CA PHE A 450 -7.94 -12.08 -1.46
C PHE A 450 -9.06 -12.04 -2.50
N THR A 451 -8.95 -12.88 -3.54
CA THR A 451 -9.94 -12.92 -4.63
C THR A 451 -10.72 -14.24 -4.72
N ALA A 452 -10.25 -15.29 -4.08
CA ALA A 452 -10.93 -16.59 -4.00
C ALA A 452 -11.67 -16.78 -2.66
N PRO A 453 -12.75 -17.55 -2.62
CA PRO A 453 -13.42 -17.89 -1.36
C PRO A 453 -12.55 -18.85 -0.56
N ASN A 454 -12.25 -18.51 0.69
CA ASN A 454 -11.40 -19.28 1.57
C ASN A 454 -12.21 -20.02 2.65
N THR A 455 -11.75 -21.21 3.07
CA THR A 455 -12.43 -22.04 4.07
C THR A 455 -11.51 -22.61 5.16
N TYR A 456 -10.25 -22.13 5.25
CA TYR A 456 -9.30 -22.55 6.29
C TYR A 456 -9.83 -22.21 7.70
N SER A 457 -9.41 -22.98 8.71
CA SER A 457 -9.96 -22.87 10.06
C SER A 457 -8.95 -22.44 11.14
N GLY A 458 -7.70 -22.16 10.78
CA GLY A 458 -6.71 -21.65 11.73
C GLY A 458 -6.85 -20.15 12.01
N LEU A 459 -5.88 -19.60 12.73
CA LEU A 459 -5.85 -18.18 13.12
C LEU A 459 -5.46 -17.29 11.93
N THR A 460 -6.16 -16.17 11.78
CA THR A 460 -5.74 -15.06 10.90
C THR A 460 -5.31 -13.88 11.74
N THR A 461 -4.02 -13.51 11.67
CA THR A 461 -3.46 -12.36 12.39
C THR A 461 -3.12 -11.23 11.44
N ILE A 462 -3.61 -10.04 11.71
CA ILE A 462 -3.30 -8.83 10.94
C ILE A 462 -2.54 -7.88 11.87
N ASP A 463 -1.19 -7.91 11.80
CA ASP A 463 -0.32 -7.17 12.72
C ASP A 463 -0.03 -5.74 12.26
N GLY A 464 0.55 -5.58 11.09
CA GLY A 464 0.90 -4.28 10.50
C GLY A 464 0.58 -4.21 9.00
N GLY A 465 0.10 -5.32 8.44
CA GLY A 465 -0.39 -5.41 7.07
C GLY A 465 -1.88 -5.07 6.93
N SER A 466 -2.36 -5.15 5.71
CA SER A 466 -3.77 -4.96 5.37
C SER A 466 -4.30 -6.15 4.60
N LEU A 467 -5.40 -6.74 5.11
CA LEU A 467 -6.19 -7.72 4.38
C LEU A 467 -7.35 -7.03 3.69
N LYS A 468 -7.43 -7.16 2.37
CA LYS A 468 -8.47 -6.56 1.54
C LYS A 468 -9.31 -7.62 0.85
N ALA A 469 -10.62 -7.41 0.78
CA ALA A 469 -11.52 -8.24 0.00
C ALA A 469 -11.46 -7.85 -1.49
N GLY A 470 -11.44 -8.83 -2.37
CA GLY A 470 -11.50 -8.65 -3.83
C GLY A 470 -12.84 -9.07 -4.43
N ASN A 471 -13.65 -9.83 -3.70
CA ASN A 471 -15.01 -10.26 -4.03
C ASN A 471 -15.79 -10.53 -2.74
N ASP A 472 -17.08 -10.85 -2.88
CA ASP A 472 -17.89 -11.34 -1.76
C ASP A 472 -17.34 -12.69 -1.25
N ASN A 473 -17.38 -12.88 0.08
CA ASN A 473 -17.02 -14.11 0.78
C ASN A 473 -15.61 -14.63 0.47
N THR A 474 -14.64 -13.73 0.34
CA THR A 474 -13.22 -14.10 0.17
C THR A 474 -12.51 -14.37 1.48
N PHE A 475 -13.05 -13.91 2.61
CA PHE A 475 -12.53 -14.25 3.94
C PHE A 475 -13.07 -15.62 4.39
N SER A 476 -12.36 -16.28 5.31
CA SER A 476 -12.83 -17.58 5.77
C SER A 476 -13.81 -17.44 6.94
N PRO A 477 -15.02 -18.01 6.83
CA PRO A 477 -15.98 -18.03 7.93
C PRO A 477 -15.57 -18.97 9.08
N ASN A 478 -14.57 -19.82 8.86
CA ASN A 478 -14.11 -20.81 9.83
C ASN A 478 -12.89 -20.33 10.64
N SER A 479 -12.24 -19.24 10.22
CA SER A 479 -11.04 -18.70 10.87
C SER A 479 -11.40 -17.73 11.98
N GLN A 480 -10.58 -17.71 13.03
CA GLN A 480 -10.57 -16.67 14.05
C GLN A 480 -9.66 -15.53 13.57
N TYR A 481 -10.19 -14.30 13.52
CA TYR A 481 -9.46 -13.11 13.09
C TYR A 481 -9.04 -12.26 14.28
N THR A 482 -7.78 -11.84 14.29
CA THR A 482 -7.25 -10.85 15.22
C THR A 482 -6.65 -9.70 14.43
N VAL A 483 -7.29 -8.54 14.50
CA VAL A 483 -6.78 -7.29 13.91
C VAL A 483 -6.06 -6.53 15.00
N ASN A 484 -4.72 -6.51 14.96
CA ASN A 484 -3.88 -5.83 15.94
C ASN A 484 -3.81 -4.31 15.67
N THR A 485 -3.26 -3.55 16.59
CA THR A 485 -3.33 -2.06 16.60
C THR A 485 -2.88 -1.39 15.29
N ASN A 486 -1.91 -1.97 14.58
CA ASN A 486 -1.41 -1.44 13.31
C ASN A 486 -1.99 -2.15 12.09
N GLY A 487 -2.78 -3.19 12.31
CA GLY A 487 -3.42 -3.98 11.27
C GLY A 487 -4.69 -3.34 10.73
N SER A 488 -5.02 -3.63 9.49
CA SER A 488 -6.26 -3.18 8.88
C SER A 488 -6.96 -4.28 8.06
N MET A 489 -8.29 -4.28 8.13
CA MET A 489 -9.16 -5.13 7.32
C MET A 489 -10.05 -4.22 6.46
N ASP A 490 -10.02 -4.39 5.15
CA ASP A 490 -10.79 -3.60 4.18
C ASP A 490 -11.75 -4.51 3.40
N LEU A 491 -13.04 -4.28 3.60
CA LEU A 491 -14.06 -5.04 2.87
C LEU A 491 -14.24 -4.57 1.43
N ALA A 492 -13.77 -3.38 1.09
CA ALA A 492 -13.83 -2.78 -0.26
C ALA A 492 -15.24 -2.76 -0.88
N GLY A 493 -16.30 -2.72 -0.04
CA GLY A 493 -17.70 -2.74 -0.47
C GLY A 493 -18.29 -4.14 -0.72
N PHE A 494 -17.55 -5.21 -0.37
CA PHE A 494 -18.00 -6.60 -0.52
C PHE A 494 -18.51 -7.17 0.81
N ASN A 495 -19.50 -8.06 0.73
CA ASN A 495 -19.96 -8.82 1.90
C ASN A 495 -18.93 -9.86 2.30
N GLN A 496 -18.61 -9.91 3.59
CA GLN A 496 -17.66 -10.87 4.12
C GLN A 496 -18.25 -11.63 5.33
N GLU A 497 -17.76 -12.85 5.52
CA GLU A 497 -18.08 -13.67 6.68
C GLU A 497 -16.77 -14.14 7.35
N VAL A 498 -16.71 -14.03 8.69
CA VAL A 498 -15.57 -14.44 9.51
C VAL A 498 -16.03 -15.25 10.72
N GLY A 499 -15.18 -16.11 11.27
CA GLY A 499 -15.54 -16.97 12.40
C GLY A 499 -15.70 -16.19 13.69
N GLU A 500 -14.62 -15.83 14.31
CA GLU A 500 -14.52 -14.98 15.50
C GLU A 500 -13.70 -13.75 15.16
N LEU A 501 -13.98 -12.62 15.81
CA LEU A 501 -13.29 -11.38 15.47
C LEU A 501 -12.86 -10.60 16.71
N VAL A 502 -11.54 -10.41 16.85
CA VAL A 502 -10.93 -9.53 17.85
C VAL A 502 -10.39 -8.29 17.15
N ASN A 503 -10.89 -7.11 17.50
CA ASN A 503 -10.51 -5.86 16.84
C ASN A 503 -9.79 -4.90 17.79
N ALA A 504 -8.48 -4.73 17.59
CA ALA A 504 -7.66 -3.68 18.18
C ALA A 504 -7.12 -2.67 17.13
N GLY A 505 -7.33 -2.94 15.84
CA GLY A 505 -6.88 -2.15 14.71
C GLY A 505 -8.02 -1.43 13.99
N SER A 506 -8.02 -1.47 12.67
CA SER A 506 -9.03 -0.81 11.84
C SER A 506 -9.76 -1.79 10.94
N ILE A 507 -11.09 -1.73 10.97
CA ILE A 507 -11.96 -2.45 10.04
C ILE A 507 -12.74 -1.39 9.24
N ALA A 508 -12.56 -1.39 7.91
CA ALA A 508 -13.20 -0.43 7.02
C ALA A 508 -14.01 -1.16 5.95
N PHE A 509 -15.20 -0.63 5.67
CA PHE A 509 -16.08 -1.22 4.66
C PHE A 509 -15.75 -0.70 3.26
N ASN A 510 -15.40 0.57 3.14
CA ASN A 510 -15.12 1.27 1.88
C ASN A 510 -16.18 0.97 0.78
N GLY A 511 -16.17 1.71 -0.32
CA GLY A 511 -17.16 1.52 -1.37
C GLY A 511 -18.50 2.19 -1.11
N MET A 512 -19.58 1.72 -1.76
CA MET A 512 -20.95 2.22 -1.56
C MET A 512 -21.59 1.57 -0.33
N PRO A 513 -22.48 2.29 0.39
CA PRO A 513 -23.21 1.72 1.53
C PRO A 513 -24.04 0.48 1.14
N GLY A 514 -24.11 -0.51 2.04
CA GLY A 514 -24.89 -1.71 1.86
C GLY A 514 -24.14 -3.02 1.99
N SER A 515 -22.83 -2.97 2.20
CA SER A 515 -22.03 -4.17 2.48
C SER A 515 -22.14 -4.61 3.94
N SER A 516 -21.85 -5.88 4.20
CA SER A 516 -21.92 -6.46 5.55
C SER A 516 -20.69 -7.27 5.93
N LEU A 517 -20.31 -7.20 7.21
CA LEU A 517 -19.39 -8.13 7.84
C LEU A 517 -20.15 -8.99 8.84
N SER A 518 -20.30 -10.27 8.52
CA SER A 518 -20.92 -11.25 9.40
C SER A 518 -19.88 -11.96 10.24
N VAL A 519 -20.01 -11.90 11.55
CA VAL A 519 -19.19 -12.65 12.51
C VAL A 519 -20.03 -13.84 12.99
N THR A 520 -19.63 -15.06 12.65
CA THR A 520 -20.41 -16.26 12.97
C THR A 520 -20.43 -16.59 14.46
N ASN A 521 -19.37 -16.22 15.17
CA ASN A 521 -19.24 -16.39 16.62
C ASN A 521 -19.19 -15.01 17.31
N ASN A 522 -18.22 -14.79 18.22
CA ASN A 522 -18.15 -13.61 19.05
C ASN A 522 -17.33 -12.48 18.41
N TYR A 523 -17.68 -11.26 18.77
CA TYR A 523 -16.91 -10.06 18.48
C TYR A 523 -16.35 -9.45 19.77
N THR A 524 -15.05 -9.19 19.80
CA THR A 524 -14.39 -8.52 20.93
C THR A 524 -13.70 -7.23 20.46
N GLY A 525 -14.19 -6.09 20.93
CA GLY A 525 -13.54 -4.80 20.72
C GLY A 525 -12.40 -4.57 21.72
N LYS A 526 -11.22 -4.26 21.24
CA LYS A 526 -10.03 -3.86 22.04
C LYS A 526 -9.59 -2.43 21.67
N HIS A 527 -10.53 -1.49 21.73
CA HIS A 527 -10.34 -0.11 21.27
C HIS A 527 -9.99 0.03 19.78
N GLY A 528 -10.37 -0.95 18.98
CA GLY A 528 -10.26 -0.88 17.53
C GLY A 528 -11.29 0.07 16.93
N ILE A 529 -11.10 0.39 15.65
CA ILE A 529 -11.93 1.31 14.88
C ILE A 529 -12.77 0.51 13.89
N LEU A 530 -14.06 0.85 13.79
CA LEU A 530 -15.00 0.36 12.79
C LEU A 530 -15.43 1.54 11.92
N VAL A 531 -15.13 1.51 10.63
CA VAL A 531 -15.47 2.57 9.68
C VAL A 531 -16.58 2.09 8.75
N LEU A 532 -17.76 2.69 8.85
CA LEU A 532 -18.96 2.35 8.10
C LEU A 532 -19.37 3.50 7.18
N ASN A 533 -19.81 3.18 5.99
CA ASN A 533 -20.44 4.12 5.07
C ASN A 533 -21.95 4.02 5.19
N THR A 534 -22.61 5.14 5.25
CA THR A 534 -24.07 5.23 5.43
C THR A 534 -24.62 6.35 4.56
N GLU A 535 -25.69 6.11 3.83
CA GLU A 535 -26.49 7.16 3.24
C GLU A 535 -27.41 7.74 4.33
N LEU A 536 -26.92 8.76 5.04
CA LEU A 536 -27.64 9.30 6.21
C LEU A 536 -28.98 9.91 5.81
N GLY A 537 -30.07 9.29 6.23
CA GLY A 537 -31.44 9.65 5.97
C GLY A 537 -32.38 9.15 7.09
N ASP A 538 -33.52 8.56 6.74
CA ASP A 538 -34.47 7.95 7.65
C ASP A 538 -34.07 6.50 8.04
N ASP A 539 -34.95 5.80 8.78
CA ASP A 539 -34.71 4.43 9.26
C ASP A 539 -34.47 3.40 8.14
N THR A 540 -34.82 3.70 6.89
CA THR A 540 -34.69 2.79 5.74
C THR A 540 -33.40 3.04 4.92
N SER A 541 -32.56 3.92 5.39
CA SER A 541 -31.33 4.34 4.70
C SER A 541 -30.36 3.19 4.48
N SER A 542 -29.72 3.19 3.30
CA SER A 542 -28.68 2.22 2.97
C SER A 542 -27.44 2.45 3.86
N THR A 543 -26.93 1.38 4.46
CA THR A 543 -25.81 1.45 5.39
C THR A 543 -24.98 0.18 5.34
N ASP A 544 -23.68 0.30 5.59
CA ASP A 544 -22.82 -0.83 5.91
C ASP A 544 -23.21 -1.38 7.30
N LYS A 545 -23.05 -2.69 7.49
CA LYS A 545 -23.52 -3.36 8.69
C LYS A 545 -22.53 -4.36 9.26
N LEU A 546 -22.27 -4.27 10.56
CA LEU A 546 -21.66 -5.36 11.32
C LEU A 546 -22.78 -6.27 11.87
N ILE A 547 -22.73 -7.56 11.57
CA ILE A 547 -23.68 -8.56 12.04
C ILE A 547 -22.92 -9.56 12.92
N VAL A 548 -23.25 -9.66 14.19
CA VAL A 548 -22.65 -10.59 15.14
C VAL A 548 -23.65 -11.65 15.54
N ASN A 549 -23.43 -12.89 15.11
CA ASN A 549 -24.34 -13.99 15.46
C ASN A 549 -24.15 -14.50 16.89
N GLY A 550 -22.97 -14.30 17.48
CA GLY A 550 -22.67 -14.57 18.89
C GLY A 550 -22.74 -13.32 19.76
N ASP A 551 -21.89 -13.29 20.79
CA ASP A 551 -21.86 -12.22 21.80
C ASP A 551 -20.90 -11.10 21.38
N THR A 552 -21.18 -9.87 21.85
CA THR A 552 -20.23 -8.75 21.75
C THR A 552 -19.65 -8.40 23.11
N SER A 553 -18.35 -8.01 23.13
CA SER A 553 -17.68 -7.56 24.34
C SER A 553 -16.64 -6.48 24.07
N GLY A 554 -16.17 -5.79 25.13
CA GLY A 554 -15.13 -4.78 25.06
C GLY A 554 -15.60 -3.44 24.47
N GLN A 555 -14.68 -2.68 23.89
CA GLN A 555 -14.94 -1.31 23.40
C GLN A 555 -14.46 -1.15 21.96
N THR A 556 -15.27 -0.47 21.12
CA THR A 556 -14.98 -0.17 19.72
C THR A 556 -15.37 1.27 19.40
N ASP A 557 -14.44 1.99 18.77
CA ASP A 557 -14.68 3.32 18.22
C ASP A 557 -15.35 3.17 16.84
N VAL A 558 -16.43 3.90 16.58
CA VAL A 558 -17.17 3.85 15.32
C VAL A 558 -17.01 5.18 14.58
N ILE A 559 -16.65 5.10 13.33
CA ILE A 559 -16.59 6.24 12.40
C ILE A 559 -17.66 6.02 11.33
N ILE A 560 -18.53 7.00 11.14
CA ILE A 560 -19.57 6.98 10.10
C ILE A 560 -19.21 8.00 9.03
N ASN A 561 -19.12 7.55 7.78
CA ASN A 561 -19.00 8.40 6.61
C ASN A 561 -20.36 8.56 5.94
N ASN A 562 -20.82 9.79 5.75
CA ASN A 562 -22.00 10.05 4.95
C ASN A 562 -21.69 9.90 3.45
N VAL A 563 -22.38 9.05 2.76
CA VAL A 563 -22.22 8.82 1.31
C VAL A 563 -23.52 9.19 0.60
N GLY A 564 -23.67 10.46 0.24
CA GLY A 564 -24.81 10.96 -0.55
C GLY A 564 -26.08 11.26 0.25
N GLY A 565 -26.15 10.95 1.54
CA GLY A 565 -27.33 11.19 2.38
C GLY A 565 -27.59 12.66 2.61
N GLN A 566 -28.86 13.07 2.48
CA GLN A 566 -29.34 14.45 2.64
C GLN A 566 -29.93 14.73 4.03
N GLY A 567 -29.90 13.74 4.91
CA GLY A 567 -30.40 13.83 6.27
C GLY A 567 -31.92 13.84 6.37
N ALA A 568 -32.44 13.03 7.27
CA ALA A 568 -33.88 12.97 7.58
C ALA A 568 -34.10 12.69 9.07
N GLU A 569 -35.35 12.80 9.47
CA GLU A 569 -35.82 12.41 10.79
C GLU A 569 -35.88 10.88 10.89
N THR A 570 -35.34 10.33 11.98
CA THR A 570 -35.41 8.90 12.28
C THR A 570 -36.39 8.64 13.43
N ILE A 571 -36.98 7.46 13.47
CA ILE A 571 -37.85 6.98 14.56
C ILE A 571 -37.08 5.92 15.38
N ASN A 572 -36.84 4.75 14.78
CA ASN A 572 -36.05 3.68 15.41
C ASN A 572 -34.55 3.88 15.21
N GLY A 573 -34.19 4.48 14.10
CA GLY A 573 -32.83 4.73 13.67
C GLY A 573 -32.36 3.80 12.56
N ILE A 574 -31.23 4.15 11.95
CA ILE A 574 -30.53 3.34 10.93
C ILE A 574 -29.76 2.25 11.67
N ASP A 575 -30.11 0.99 11.45
CA ASP A 575 -29.47 -0.17 12.09
C ASP A 575 -28.10 -0.45 11.46
N ILE A 576 -27.02 -0.20 12.21
CA ILE A 576 -25.62 -0.35 11.72
C ILE A 576 -24.88 -1.52 12.37
N ILE A 577 -25.33 -2.00 13.53
CA ILE A 577 -24.73 -3.17 14.18
C ILE A 577 -25.85 -4.05 14.73
N GLU A 578 -25.97 -5.26 14.21
CA GLU A 578 -26.95 -6.27 14.64
C GLU A 578 -26.25 -7.30 15.53
N VAL A 579 -26.80 -7.59 16.71
CA VAL A 579 -26.23 -8.53 17.69
C VAL A 579 -27.29 -9.56 18.07
N LYS A 580 -27.08 -10.82 17.69
CA LYS A 580 -28.02 -11.91 17.98
C LYS A 580 -27.82 -12.56 19.33
N GLY A 581 -26.62 -12.44 19.88
CA GLY A 581 -26.27 -12.91 21.22
C GLY A 581 -26.34 -11.82 22.28
N GLN A 582 -25.50 -11.93 23.32
CA GLN A 582 -25.39 -10.91 24.37
C GLN A 582 -24.64 -9.68 23.86
N SER A 583 -25.27 -8.52 23.95
CA SER A 583 -24.70 -7.26 23.49
C SER A 583 -24.01 -6.50 24.63
N ASP A 584 -22.90 -7.06 25.16
CA ASP A 584 -22.14 -6.43 26.25
C ASP A 584 -21.02 -5.48 25.74
N GLY A 585 -20.76 -5.50 24.44
CA GLY A 585 -19.83 -4.58 23.77
C GLY A 585 -20.32 -3.14 23.81
N THR A 586 -19.39 -2.20 23.92
CA THR A 586 -19.66 -0.76 23.87
C THR A 586 -19.12 -0.18 22.57
N PHE A 587 -20.00 0.46 21.81
CA PHE A 587 -19.66 1.15 20.58
C PHE A 587 -19.83 2.66 20.78
N THR A 588 -18.82 3.45 20.36
CA THR A 588 -18.80 4.89 20.61
C THR A 588 -18.44 5.65 19.33
N LEU A 589 -19.25 6.66 18.95
CA LEU A 589 -18.91 7.50 17.81
C LEU A 589 -17.64 8.30 18.05
N LYS A 590 -16.70 8.22 17.12
CA LYS A 590 -15.42 8.97 17.11
C LYS A 590 -15.53 10.33 16.43
N ASN A 591 -16.42 10.46 15.46
CA ASN A 591 -16.69 11.67 14.71
C ASN A 591 -18.12 12.18 14.94
N ARG A 592 -18.34 13.46 14.71
CA ARG A 592 -19.69 13.99 14.56
C ARG A 592 -20.31 13.48 13.27
N VAL A 593 -21.53 12.98 13.37
CA VAL A 593 -22.28 12.42 12.24
C VAL A 593 -23.40 13.36 11.87
N VAL A 594 -23.28 14.02 10.73
CA VAL A 594 -24.24 15.04 10.28
C VAL A 594 -24.61 14.85 8.81
N ALA A 595 -25.88 15.07 8.46
CA ALA A 595 -26.35 15.15 7.08
C ALA A 595 -27.59 16.04 7.03
N GLY A 596 -27.72 16.81 5.94
CA GLY A 596 -28.79 17.81 5.88
C GLY A 596 -28.71 18.77 7.06
N ALA A 597 -29.83 19.03 7.68
CA ALA A 597 -29.92 19.83 8.89
C ALA A 597 -29.77 19.02 10.20
N TYR A 598 -29.62 17.72 10.11
CA TYR A 598 -29.69 16.81 11.27
C TYR A 598 -28.31 16.38 11.76
N GLU A 599 -28.23 16.09 13.07
CA GLU A 599 -27.12 15.44 13.76
C GLU A 599 -27.58 14.07 14.26
N TYR A 600 -26.76 13.02 14.00
CA TYR A 600 -27.07 11.63 14.34
C TYR A 600 -26.22 11.17 15.51
N PHE A 601 -26.81 10.35 16.37
CA PHE A 601 -26.20 9.79 17.56
C PHE A 601 -26.34 8.27 17.56
N LEU A 602 -25.39 7.58 18.15
CA LEU A 602 -25.39 6.12 18.26
C LEU A 602 -26.12 5.72 19.53
N HIS A 603 -27.19 4.94 19.37
CA HIS A 603 -28.00 4.41 20.45
C HIS A 603 -28.05 2.90 20.43
N LYS A 604 -28.01 2.29 21.61
CA LYS A 604 -28.23 0.87 21.76
C LYS A 604 -29.75 0.64 21.91
N ASN A 605 -30.26 -0.41 21.31
CA ASN A 605 -31.65 -0.84 21.20
C ASN A 605 -32.51 0.08 20.31
N SER A 606 -33.48 -0.49 19.59
CA SER A 606 -34.53 0.27 18.96
C SER A 606 -35.52 0.83 19.99
N LEU A 607 -36.36 1.78 19.57
CA LEU A 607 -37.21 2.51 20.48
C LEU A 607 -38.23 1.58 21.21
N GLY A 608 -38.11 1.46 22.53
CA GLY A 608 -39.00 0.62 23.34
C GLY A 608 -38.69 -0.87 23.32
N THR A 609 -37.53 -1.28 22.85
CA THR A 609 -37.06 -2.67 22.85
C THR A 609 -35.75 -2.83 23.65
N GLU A 610 -35.32 -4.07 23.85
CA GLU A 610 -34.02 -4.46 24.38
C GLU A 610 -33.39 -5.47 23.40
N ASP A 611 -33.41 -5.12 22.09
CA ASP A 611 -32.92 -6.00 21.02
C ASP A 611 -31.39 -6.18 21.00
N GLY A 612 -30.66 -5.27 21.64
CA GLY A 612 -29.18 -5.33 21.70
C GLY A 612 -28.47 -4.70 20.52
N ASP A 613 -29.18 -4.31 19.48
CA ASP A 613 -28.64 -3.72 18.26
C ASP A 613 -28.28 -2.24 18.44
N TRP A 614 -27.48 -1.70 17.50
CA TRP A 614 -27.04 -0.32 17.58
C TRP A 614 -27.47 0.48 16.35
N TYR A 615 -28.10 1.61 16.64
CA TYR A 615 -28.81 2.45 15.67
C TYR A 615 -28.27 3.87 15.64
N LEU A 616 -28.16 4.44 14.45
CA LEU A 616 -27.95 5.89 14.28
C LEU A 616 -29.30 6.59 14.29
N ARG A 617 -29.52 7.48 15.26
CA ARG A 617 -30.76 8.30 15.37
C ARG A 617 -30.45 9.77 15.25
N SER A 618 -31.34 10.49 14.56
CA SER A 618 -31.33 11.95 14.50
C SER A 618 -31.84 12.62 15.78
N SER A 619 -31.95 11.89 16.90
CA SER A 619 -32.39 12.41 18.21
C SER A 619 -31.42 11.97 19.32
N LEU A 620 -31.27 12.82 20.36
CA LEU A 620 -30.47 12.54 21.56
C LEU A 620 -31.19 11.69 22.59
N SER A 621 -32.49 11.76 22.66
CA SER A 621 -33.29 11.11 23.71
C SER A 621 -33.96 9.82 23.23
N ASP A 622 -34.03 8.83 24.14
CA ASP A 622 -34.74 7.55 23.92
C ASP A 622 -36.28 7.67 23.93
N GLY A 623 -36.81 8.85 23.83
CA GLY A 623 -38.24 9.09 23.84
C GLY A 623 -38.71 10.33 23.10
N ASN A 624 -39.76 10.18 22.35
CA ASN A 624 -40.44 11.08 21.41
C ASN A 624 -40.76 12.51 21.89
N LYS A 625 -40.13 13.04 22.92
CA LYS A 625 -40.54 14.34 23.49
C LYS A 625 -39.79 15.56 22.95
N GLU A 626 -38.66 15.37 22.30
CA GLU A 626 -37.83 16.50 21.89
C GLU A 626 -37.61 16.66 20.38
N GLY A 627 -38.13 15.77 19.56
CA GLY A 627 -37.93 15.78 18.10
C GLY A 627 -36.46 15.54 17.67
N SER A 628 -36.22 15.64 16.40
CA SER A 628 -34.92 15.48 15.82
C SER A 628 -33.97 16.61 16.18
N THR A 629 -32.70 16.30 16.40
CA THR A 629 -31.67 17.25 16.79
C THR A 629 -31.08 17.95 15.56
N LEU A 630 -31.24 19.27 15.52
CA LEU A 630 -30.69 20.10 14.48
C LEU A 630 -29.21 20.43 14.77
N ARG A 631 -28.38 20.34 13.75
CA ARG A 631 -26.97 20.75 13.85
C ARG A 631 -26.81 22.27 13.84
N PRO A 632 -25.94 22.86 14.65
CA PRO A 632 -25.80 24.30 14.78
C PRO A 632 -25.32 25.00 13.51
N GLU A 633 -24.67 24.32 12.59
CA GLU A 633 -24.24 24.85 11.30
C GLU A 633 -25.42 25.42 10.51
N SER A 634 -26.61 24.82 10.64
CA SER A 634 -27.85 25.28 10.02
C SER A 634 -28.19 26.72 10.46
N GLY A 635 -28.02 27.03 11.74
CA GLY A 635 -28.22 28.37 12.27
C GLY A 635 -27.17 29.38 11.82
N SER A 636 -25.92 28.94 11.59
CA SER A 636 -24.86 29.80 11.04
C SER A 636 -25.09 30.15 9.57
N TYR A 637 -25.60 29.23 8.75
CA TYR A 637 -26.06 29.51 7.38
C TYR A 637 -27.21 30.51 7.40
N LEU A 638 -28.18 30.32 8.29
CA LEU A 638 -29.30 31.24 8.47
C LEU A 638 -28.83 32.62 8.93
N ALA A 639 -27.85 32.72 9.85
CA ALA A 639 -27.27 33.97 10.29
C ALA A 639 -26.61 34.75 9.14
N ASN A 640 -25.77 34.07 8.35
CA ASN A 640 -25.05 34.69 7.24
C ASN A 640 -26.02 35.32 6.23
N ILE A 641 -27.09 34.62 5.82
CA ILE A 641 -28.06 35.16 4.86
C ILE A 641 -28.95 36.25 5.45
N THR A 642 -29.36 36.11 6.71
CA THR A 642 -30.15 37.12 7.43
C THR A 642 -29.38 38.42 7.52
N GLU A 643 -28.13 38.36 7.95
CA GLU A 643 -27.29 39.52 8.11
C GLU A 643 -26.90 40.12 6.75
N ALA A 644 -26.57 39.30 5.74
CA ALA A 644 -26.29 39.77 4.37
C ALA A 644 -27.45 40.59 3.80
N SER A 645 -28.69 40.19 4.06
CA SER A 645 -29.89 40.83 3.54
C SER A 645 -30.08 42.27 4.06
N SER A 646 -29.49 42.59 5.20
CA SER A 646 -29.65 43.87 5.90
C SER A 646 -28.36 44.66 6.11
N LEU A 647 -27.17 44.11 5.79
CA LEU A 647 -25.87 44.63 6.17
C LEU A 647 -25.68 46.09 5.79
N PHE A 648 -26.00 46.43 4.56
CA PHE A 648 -25.80 47.75 3.99
C PHE A 648 -27.09 48.57 3.89
N ASN A 649 -28.21 48.11 4.41
CA ASN A 649 -29.47 48.86 4.41
C ASN A 649 -29.32 50.14 5.23
N LEU A 650 -29.93 51.18 4.76
CA LEU A 650 -29.81 52.51 5.36
C LEU A 650 -31.09 53.31 5.14
N ARG A 651 -31.23 54.33 5.96
CA ARG A 651 -32.26 55.37 5.85
C ARG A 651 -31.63 56.68 5.51
N LEU A 652 -32.41 57.67 5.04
CA LEU A 652 -31.91 58.99 4.78
C LEU A 652 -31.19 59.58 6.00
N ALA A 653 -31.76 59.49 7.21
CA ALA A 653 -31.19 59.99 8.44
C ALA A 653 -29.91 59.27 8.89
N ASP A 654 -29.74 57.99 8.53
CA ASP A 654 -28.53 57.24 8.83
C ASP A 654 -27.39 57.54 7.85
N ARG A 655 -27.69 58.11 6.69
CA ARG A 655 -26.72 58.46 5.63
C ARG A 655 -26.25 59.92 5.73
N GLU A 656 -27.20 60.82 5.88
CA GLU A 656 -26.88 62.25 5.63
C GLU A 656 -27.13 63.17 6.80
N GLY A 657 -27.81 62.75 7.85
CA GLY A 657 -28.29 63.67 8.83
C GLY A 657 -29.16 64.74 8.17
N ARG A 658 -28.69 66.01 8.15
CA ARG A 658 -29.28 67.10 7.35
C ARG A 658 -28.54 67.23 6.02
N ALA A 659 -29.26 67.14 4.91
CA ALA A 659 -28.71 67.46 3.58
C ALA A 659 -28.88 68.93 3.27
N GLU A 660 -27.82 69.69 3.23
CA GLU A 660 -27.90 71.16 2.90
C GLU A 660 -27.21 71.48 1.58
N ASN A 661 -26.17 70.78 1.15
CA ASN A 661 -25.41 71.00 -0.09
C ASN A 661 -24.76 69.71 -0.57
N SER A 662 -24.16 69.74 -1.77
CA SER A 662 -23.29 68.64 -2.25
C SER A 662 -22.27 68.29 -1.19
N SER A 663 -22.23 66.95 -0.84
CA SER A 663 -21.49 66.48 0.31
C SER A 663 -20.96 65.09 0.15
N MET A 664 -19.89 64.82 0.85
CA MET A 664 -19.41 63.48 1.11
C MET A 664 -19.80 63.08 2.53
N TRP A 665 -20.15 61.80 2.69
CA TRP A 665 -20.53 61.25 3.99
C TRP A 665 -19.84 59.91 4.24
N LEU A 666 -19.59 59.65 5.53
CA LEU A 666 -19.06 58.35 6.00
C LEU A 666 -19.82 57.97 7.27
N ARG A 667 -20.28 56.74 7.33
CA ARG A 667 -20.87 56.13 8.53
C ARG A 667 -20.19 54.86 8.95
N GLN A 668 -20.18 54.60 10.25
CA GLN A 668 -19.81 53.36 10.87
C GLN A 668 -20.98 52.85 11.67
N VAL A 669 -21.25 51.49 11.55
CA VAL A 669 -22.36 50.85 12.24
C VAL A 669 -21.82 49.63 12.96
N GLY A 670 -22.12 49.52 14.25
CA GLY A 670 -21.91 48.34 15.05
C GLY A 670 -23.23 47.81 15.57
N THR A 671 -23.54 46.51 15.38
CA THR A 671 -24.77 45.93 15.98
C THR A 671 -24.49 44.59 16.62
N HIS A 672 -25.31 44.26 17.61
CA HIS A 672 -25.38 42.95 18.22
C HIS A 672 -26.80 42.40 18.11
N THR A 673 -26.95 41.28 17.41
CA THR A 673 -28.26 40.63 17.13
C THR A 673 -28.34 39.27 17.84
N ARG A 674 -29.52 38.94 18.36
CA ARG A 674 -29.88 37.64 18.92
C ARG A 674 -31.19 37.16 18.34
N PHE A 675 -31.23 35.88 17.95
CA PHE A 675 -32.43 35.24 17.44
C PHE A 675 -32.41 33.73 17.62
N ARG A 676 -33.51 33.06 17.30
CA ARG A 676 -33.63 31.60 17.23
C ARG A 676 -34.17 31.22 15.86
N ASP A 677 -33.97 29.95 15.53
CA ASP A 677 -34.67 29.32 14.42
C ASP A 677 -36.14 28.97 14.79
N ASN A 678 -36.93 28.61 13.81
CA ASN A 678 -38.36 28.27 13.98
C ASN A 678 -38.62 27.00 14.81
N SER A 679 -37.63 26.12 15.00
CA SER A 679 -37.71 24.98 15.93
C SER A 679 -37.43 25.39 17.37
N GLY A 680 -36.77 26.51 17.60
CA GLY A 680 -36.28 26.96 18.89
C GLY A 680 -35.08 26.26 19.44
N GLN A 681 -34.51 25.28 18.72
CA GLN A 681 -33.34 24.51 19.14
C GLN A 681 -32.04 25.31 18.98
N LEU A 682 -31.97 26.15 17.94
CA LEU A 682 -30.75 26.87 17.60
C LEU A 682 -30.83 28.30 18.10
N LYS A 683 -29.87 28.68 18.98
CA LYS A 683 -29.74 30.05 19.46
C LYS A 683 -28.53 30.70 18.79
N THR A 684 -28.79 31.78 18.06
CA THR A 684 -27.78 32.51 17.32
C THR A 684 -27.59 33.91 17.89
N GLN A 685 -26.33 34.33 18.00
CA GLN A 685 -25.96 35.72 18.22
C GLN A 685 -24.91 36.16 17.21
N SER A 686 -25.05 37.38 16.69
CA SER A 686 -24.15 37.93 15.71
C SER A 686 -23.67 39.35 16.08
N ASN A 687 -22.44 39.64 15.72
CA ASN A 687 -21.86 40.96 15.78
C ASN A 687 -21.55 41.46 14.37
N LYS A 688 -22.02 42.67 14.07
CA LYS A 688 -21.87 43.28 12.75
C LYS A 688 -21.08 44.56 12.86
N TYR A 689 -20.15 44.77 11.95
CA TYR A 689 -19.47 46.04 11.73
C TYR A 689 -19.55 46.43 10.27
N VAL A 690 -19.97 47.69 10.03
CA VAL A 690 -20.09 48.25 8.67
C VAL A 690 -19.41 49.62 8.62
N ILE A 691 -18.64 49.81 7.56
CA ILE A 691 -18.21 51.17 7.14
C ILE A 691 -18.80 51.43 5.75
N GLN A 692 -19.49 52.50 5.60
CA GLN A 692 -20.14 52.89 4.34
C GLN A 692 -20.02 54.38 4.12
N GLY A 693 -19.66 54.75 2.91
CA GLY A 693 -19.48 56.15 2.53
C GLY A 693 -20.01 56.42 1.14
N GLY A 694 -20.23 57.66 0.86
CA GLY A 694 -20.71 58.11 -0.45
C GLY A 694 -20.67 59.60 -0.61
N GLY A 695 -21.16 60.06 -1.71
CA GLY A 695 -21.23 61.49 -2.00
C GLY A 695 -22.26 61.78 -3.09
N GLU A 696 -22.84 62.97 -2.99
CA GLU A 696 -23.70 63.53 -3.99
C GLU A 696 -22.87 63.95 -5.20
N LEU A 697 -23.25 63.49 -6.38
CA LEU A 697 -22.57 63.80 -7.64
C LEU A 697 -23.10 65.06 -8.31
N PHE A 698 -24.41 65.25 -8.22
CA PHE A 698 -25.07 66.47 -8.75
C PHE A 698 -26.41 66.66 -8.03
N ASP A 699 -26.87 67.93 -8.03
CA ASP A 699 -28.22 68.31 -7.60
C ASP A 699 -28.91 69.11 -8.68
N THR A 700 -30.25 69.03 -8.65
CA THR A 700 -31.10 69.80 -9.56
C THR A 700 -32.40 70.24 -8.86
N ARG A 701 -33.18 71.13 -9.47
CA ARG A 701 -34.52 71.52 -9.03
C ARG A 701 -35.52 71.11 -10.06
N LEU A 702 -36.58 70.48 -9.60
CA LEU A 702 -37.77 70.18 -10.45
C LEU A 702 -38.84 71.26 -10.39
N ALA A 703 -38.88 72.04 -9.29
CA ALA A 703 -39.71 73.16 -9.05
C ALA A 703 -38.93 74.32 -8.38
N GLU A 704 -39.58 75.50 -8.14
CA GLU A 704 -38.89 76.75 -7.61
C GLU A 704 -38.25 76.58 -6.24
N ASN A 705 -38.81 75.73 -5.37
CA ASN A 705 -38.40 75.61 -3.98
C ASN A 705 -37.88 74.16 -3.59
N ASP A 706 -37.84 73.22 -4.53
CA ASP A 706 -37.45 71.88 -4.28
C ASP A 706 -35.92 71.65 -4.57
N ARG A 707 -35.44 70.46 -4.18
CA ARG A 707 -34.09 69.97 -4.51
C ARG A 707 -34.12 68.47 -4.69
N LEU A 708 -33.55 68.00 -5.80
CA LEU A 708 -33.23 66.57 -6.02
C LEU A 708 -31.71 66.39 -6.09
N GLY A 709 -31.14 65.69 -5.13
CA GLY A 709 -29.75 65.26 -5.14
C GLY A 709 -29.61 63.82 -5.54
N VAL A 710 -28.59 63.51 -6.36
CA VAL A 710 -28.28 62.13 -6.81
C VAL A 710 -26.81 61.82 -6.50
N GLY A 711 -26.55 60.63 -5.93
CA GLY A 711 -25.22 60.30 -5.49
C GLY A 711 -24.91 58.81 -5.61
N VAL A 712 -23.66 58.47 -5.29
CA VAL A 712 -23.12 57.12 -5.24
C VAL A 712 -22.68 56.76 -3.83
N MET A 713 -22.68 55.45 -3.54
CA MET A 713 -22.27 54.94 -2.23
C MET A 713 -21.54 53.62 -2.36
N PHE A 714 -20.64 53.37 -1.44
CA PHE A 714 -19.83 52.15 -1.34
C PHE A 714 -19.75 51.73 0.12
N GLY A 715 -19.67 50.45 0.36
CA GLY A 715 -19.60 49.88 1.71
C GLY A 715 -18.72 48.67 1.81
N TYR A 716 -18.16 48.46 3.00
CA TYR A 716 -17.54 47.25 3.47
C TYR A 716 -18.16 46.83 4.79
N GLY A 717 -18.38 45.55 4.96
CA GLY A 717 -18.93 45.02 6.20
C GLY A 717 -18.38 43.67 6.55
N HIS A 718 -18.32 43.41 7.84
CA HIS A 718 -17.91 42.15 8.45
C HIS A 718 -18.90 41.74 9.51
N ILE A 719 -19.22 40.44 9.54
CA ILE A 719 -20.09 39.83 10.52
C ILE A 719 -19.42 38.57 11.08
N SER A 720 -19.52 38.41 12.37
CA SER A 720 -19.19 37.13 13.03
C SER A 720 -20.38 36.71 13.87
N SER A 721 -20.82 35.47 13.65
CA SER A 721 -21.95 34.87 14.37
C SER A 721 -21.53 33.60 15.11
N HIS A 722 -22.29 33.28 16.15
CA HIS A 722 -22.14 32.06 16.92
C HIS A 722 -23.53 31.46 17.15
N THR A 723 -23.68 30.20 16.75
CA THR A 723 -24.91 29.42 16.94
C THR A 723 -24.64 28.23 17.86
N GLY A 724 -25.43 28.05 18.87
CA GLY A 724 -25.40 26.88 19.76
C GLY A 724 -26.71 26.11 19.68
N SER A 725 -26.61 24.76 19.62
CA SER A 725 -27.75 23.87 19.79
C SER A 725 -28.09 23.70 21.27
N THR A 726 -29.36 23.87 21.61
CA THR A 726 -29.83 23.66 23.00
C THR A 726 -29.99 22.19 23.38
N LEU A 727 -29.99 21.29 22.39
CA LEU A 727 -30.12 19.85 22.59
C LEU A 727 -28.78 19.16 22.63
N SER A 728 -27.95 19.30 21.57
CA SER A 728 -26.66 18.61 21.48
C SER A 728 -25.53 19.30 22.24
N GLY A 729 -25.69 20.58 22.63
CA GLY A 729 -24.61 21.38 23.20
C GLY A 729 -23.49 21.73 22.19
N GLN A 730 -23.61 21.31 20.95
CA GLN A 730 -22.68 21.65 19.88
C GLN A 730 -22.85 23.10 19.45
N SER A 731 -21.80 23.64 18.83
CA SER A 731 -21.80 25.02 18.35
C SER A 731 -21.15 25.15 16.98
N SER A 732 -21.51 26.23 16.28
CA SER A 732 -20.89 26.62 15.02
C SER A 732 -20.68 28.13 14.97
N LYS A 733 -19.74 28.55 14.09
CA LYS A 733 -19.47 29.96 13.79
C LYS A 733 -19.80 30.22 12.32
N GLY A 734 -20.44 31.36 12.08
CA GLY A 734 -20.61 31.94 10.76
C GLY A 734 -19.83 33.24 10.65
N ASP A 735 -19.10 33.40 9.55
CA ASP A 735 -18.37 34.63 9.23
C ASP A 735 -18.77 35.12 7.82
N LEU A 736 -18.99 36.43 7.68
CA LEU A 736 -19.37 37.04 6.42
C LEU A 736 -18.57 38.32 6.22
N ASN A 737 -17.93 38.45 5.08
CA ASN A 737 -17.25 39.68 4.65
C ASN A 737 -17.79 40.09 3.30
N GLY A 738 -18.05 41.38 3.12
CA GLY A 738 -18.57 41.80 1.83
C GLY A 738 -18.49 43.31 1.57
N TYR A 739 -18.81 43.61 0.34
CA TYR A 739 -18.79 44.94 -0.21
C TYR A 739 -20.15 45.29 -0.81
N SER A 740 -20.42 46.60 -0.91
CA SER A 740 -21.55 47.11 -1.64
C SER A 740 -21.17 48.28 -2.55
N ALA A 741 -21.88 48.41 -3.64
CA ALA A 741 -21.85 49.58 -4.48
C ALA A 741 -23.28 49.96 -4.88
N GLY A 742 -23.62 51.24 -4.83
CA GLY A 742 -24.96 51.65 -5.10
C GLY A 742 -25.10 53.10 -5.50
N VAL A 743 -26.34 53.46 -5.86
CA VAL A 743 -26.75 54.82 -6.20
C VAL A 743 -27.92 55.20 -5.32
N TYR A 744 -28.08 56.47 -5.09
CA TYR A 744 -29.20 57.02 -4.34
C TYR A 744 -29.71 58.34 -4.92
N GLY A 745 -30.99 58.66 -4.64
CA GLY A 745 -31.58 59.95 -4.99
C GLY A 745 -32.49 60.41 -3.87
N THR A 746 -32.34 61.69 -3.49
CA THR A 746 -33.13 62.31 -2.42
C THR A 746 -33.76 63.59 -2.94
N TRP A 747 -35.11 63.66 -2.82
CA TRP A 747 -35.89 64.83 -3.15
C TRP A 747 -36.50 65.45 -1.90
N TYR A 748 -36.36 66.78 -1.77
CA TYR A 748 -36.98 67.54 -0.72
C TYR A 748 -37.90 68.62 -1.35
N GLN A 749 -39.16 68.70 -0.85
CA GLN A 749 -40.16 69.69 -1.25
C GLN A 749 -39.66 71.08 -0.97
N ASN A 750 -39.00 71.37 0.13
CA ASN A 750 -38.44 72.66 0.53
C ASN A 750 -36.95 72.60 0.76
N ALA A 751 -36.16 73.12 -0.19
CA ALA A 751 -34.68 73.08 -0.19
C ALA A 751 -34.03 73.87 0.92
N LYS A 752 -34.72 74.91 1.40
CA LYS A 752 -34.15 75.82 2.42
C LYS A 752 -34.31 75.33 3.85
N ASN A 753 -35.43 74.81 4.19
CA ASN A 753 -35.81 74.50 5.58
C ASN A 753 -35.86 73.02 5.83
N HIS A 754 -35.89 72.17 4.77
CA HIS A 754 -36.09 70.71 4.81
C HIS A 754 -37.37 70.34 5.59
N ASP A 755 -38.37 71.29 5.68
CA ASP A 755 -39.72 70.98 6.10
C ASP A 755 -40.60 70.48 4.95
N GLY A 756 -41.74 69.89 5.23
CA GLY A 756 -42.58 69.29 4.20
C GLY A 756 -42.21 67.89 3.82
N VAL A 757 -42.55 67.46 2.63
CA VAL A 757 -42.33 66.11 2.11
C VAL A 757 -40.89 65.91 1.69
N TYR A 758 -40.30 64.78 2.05
CA TYR A 758 -39.09 64.26 1.40
C TYR A 758 -39.37 62.88 0.84
N ILE A 759 -38.64 62.52 -0.24
CA ILE A 759 -38.63 61.16 -0.83
C ILE A 759 -37.15 60.80 -1.04
N ASP A 760 -36.77 59.63 -0.50
CA ASP A 760 -35.45 59.07 -0.68
C ASP A 760 -35.51 57.68 -1.29
N SER A 761 -34.65 57.36 -2.21
CA SER A 761 -34.55 56.00 -2.81
C SER A 761 -33.13 55.65 -3.06
N TRP A 762 -32.82 54.35 -2.94
CA TRP A 762 -31.54 53.82 -3.27
C TRP A 762 -31.63 52.41 -3.84
N LEU A 763 -30.61 52.07 -4.65
CA LEU A 763 -30.39 50.76 -5.22
C LEU A 763 -28.92 50.44 -5.01
N GLN A 764 -28.62 49.24 -4.47
CA GLN A 764 -27.25 48.79 -4.26
C GLN A 764 -27.12 47.29 -4.60
N TYR A 765 -25.96 46.92 -5.16
CA TYR A 765 -25.54 45.55 -5.35
C TYR A 765 -24.54 45.19 -4.27
N ASN A 766 -24.73 44.00 -3.67
CA ASN A 766 -23.91 43.52 -2.59
C ASN A 766 -23.32 42.15 -2.96
N TRP A 767 -22.06 41.93 -2.58
CA TRP A 767 -21.39 40.63 -2.76
C TRP A 767 -20.63 40.31 -1.49
N PHE A 768 -20.74 39.02 -1.07
CA PHE A 768 -20.22 38.50 0.18
C PHE A 768 -19.54 37.17 0.01
N ASN A 769 -18.43 37.01 0.73
CA ASN A 769 -17.83 35.71 1.01
C ASN A 769 -18.30 35.27 2.41
N ALA A 770 -18.86 34.09 2.50
CA ALA A 770 -19.42 33.52 3.71
C ALA A 770 -18.72 32.22 4.08
N ASN A 771 -18.47 32.01 5.37
CA ASN A 771 -17.92 30.79 5.92
C ASN A 771 -18.82 30.26 7.03
N VAL A 772 -18.85 28.93 7.15
CA VAL A 772 -19.46 28.23 8.29
C VAL A 772 -18.47 27.22 8.83
N ASN A 773 -18.20 27.28 10.14
CA ASN A 773 -17.25 26.43 10.83
C ASN A 773 -17.96 25.75 12.02
N GLY A 774 -18.20 24.46 11.92
CA GLY A 774 -18.78 23.63 12.95
C GLY A 774 -17.73 22.93 13.82
N ASN A 775 -18.06 22.65 15.08
CA ASN A 775 -17.20 21.82 15.94
C ASN A 775 -16.91 20.48 15.28
N GLN A 776 -15.63 20.10 15.17
CA GLN A 776 -15.17 18.83 14.57
C GLN A 776 -15.60 18.61 13.11
N LEU A 777 -15.98 19.66 12.41
CA LEU A 777 -16.32 19.63 10.99
C LEU A 777 -15.39 20.54 10.20
N SER A 778 -15.23 20.26 8.92
CA SER A 778 -14.49 21.12 8.01
C SER A 778 -15.18 22.46 7.82
N THR A 779 -14.39 23.50 7.59
CA THR A 779 -14.93 24.84 7.28
C THR A 779 -15.50 24.83 5.86
N GLU A 780 -16.75 25.28 5.73
CA GLU A 780 -17.44 25.44 4.47
C GLU A 780 -17.41 26.91 4.02
N SER A 781 -17.16 27.13 2.72
CA SER A 781 -17.05 28.48 2.13
C SER A 781 -17.99 28.63 0.93
N TYR A 782 -18.72 29.73 0.84
CA TYR A 782 -19.68 29.99 -0.23
C TYR A 782 -19.89 31.48 -0.44
N ASN A 783 -20.64 31.86 -1.48
CA ASN A 783 -20.91 33.24 -1.81
C ASN A 783 -22.38 33.60 -1.66
N ILE A 784 -22.65 34.86 -1.22
CA ILE A 784 -23.97 35.45 -1.20
C ILE A 784 -23.90 36.75 -2.03
N ASN A 785 -24.87 36.99 -2.87
CA ASN A 785 -24.95 38.21 -3.63
C ASN A 785 -26.39 38.60 -4.01
N GLY A 786 -26.58 39.83 -4.39
CA GLY A 786 -27.90 40.33 -4.87
C GLY A 786 -28.05 41.84 -4.79
N PHE A 787 -29.17 42.30 -5.29
CA PHE A 787 -29.58 43.67 -5.19
C PHE A 787 -30.43 43.90 -3.94
N ASN A 788 -30.26 45.07 -3.32
CA ASN A 788 -31.22 45.63 -2.38
C ASN A 788 -31.68 46.99 -2.87
N ALA A 789 -32.93 47.34 -2.64
CA ALA A 789 -33.49 48.62 -3.00
C ALA A 789 -34.43 49.15 -1.92
N ALA A 790 -34.54 50.44 -1.74
CA ALA A 790 -35.53 51.02 -0.84
C ALA A 790 -36.10 52.31 -1.39
N ILE A 791 -37.30 52.60 -0.93
CA ILE A 791 -37.96 53.88 -1.05
C ILE A 791 -38.45 54.32 0.33
N GLU A 792 -38.15 55.55 0.72
CA GLU A 792 -38.54 56.16 1.98
C GLU A 792 -39.24 57.50 1.70
N SER A 793 -40.26 57.83 2.46
CA SER A 793 -40.90 59.12 2.43
C SER A 793 -41.29 59.54 3.85
N GLY A 794 -41.28 60.83 4.09
CA GLY A 794 -41.73 61.42 5.35
C GLY A 794 -42.18 62.87 5.16
N TYR A 795 -42.90 63.34 6.14
CA TYR A 795 -43.38 64.71 6.20
C TYR A 795 -42.89 65.38 7.48
N ARG A 796 -41.99 66.34 7.34
CA ARG A 796 -41.40 67.08 8.49
C ARG A 796 -42.28 68.22 8.83
N LEU A 797 -43.04 68.11 9.95
CA LEU A 797 -43.99 69.13 10.41
C LEU A 797 -43.40 69.88 11.58
N PRO A 798 -43.21 71.20 11.50
CA PRO A 798 -42.87 72.06 12.64
C PRO A 798 -44.10 72.16 13.57
N VAL A 799 -43.96 71.77 14.84
CA VAL A 799 -45.06 71.82 15.84
C VAL A 799 -44.87 72.86 16.93
N TYR A 800 -43.62 73.29 17.11
CA TYR A 800 -43.32 74.31 18.07
C TYR A 800 -42.09 75.19 17.60
N GLN A 801 -42.18 76.47 17.70
CA GLN A 801 -41.09 77.39 17.42
C GLN A 801 -40.87 78.33 18.61
N GLY A 802 -39.63 78.21 19.24
CA GLY A 802 -39.21 79.00 20.36
C GLY A 802 -38.04 79.91 20.01
N GLN A 803 -37.58 80.80 20.95
CA GLN A 803 -36.48 81.66 20.75
C GLN A 803 -35.13 81.05 20.44
N ASN A 804 -34.92 79.82 20.95
CA ASN A 804 -33.65 79.11 20.86
C ASN A 804 -33.77 77.72 20.23
N GLY A 805 -34.90 77.37 19.50
CA GLY A 805 -35.03 76.04 18.86
C GLY A 805 -36.43 75.79 18.33
N GLN A 806 -36.53 74.74 17.51
CA GLN A 806 -37.76 74.33 16.84
C GLN A 806 -37.98 72.85 17.06
N VAL A 807 -39.22 72.44 17.31
CA VAL A 807 -39.58 71.06 17.49
C VAL A 807 -40.34 70.62 16.26
N PHE A 808 -40.01 69.39 15.78
CA PHE A 808 -40.64 68.78 14.62
C PHE A 808 -41.18 67.38 14.97
N ILE A 809 -42.33 67.06 14.38
CA ILE A 809 -42.81 65.67 14.27
C ILE A 809 -42.74 65.25 12.81
N THR A 810 -42.13 64.10 12.54
CA THR A 810 -41.96 63.56 11.19
C THR A 810 -42.56 62.16 11.14
N PRO A 811 -43.80 61.97 10.69
CA PRO A 811 -44.30 60.67 10.26
C PRO A 811 -43.48 60.22 9.04
N GLN A 812 -43.12 58.95 9.01
CA GLN A 812 -42.22 58.39 8.00
C GLN A 812 -42.60 56.95 7.67
N ALA A 813 -42.34 56.56 6.42
CA ALA A 813 -42.57 55.21 5.91
C ALA A 813 -41.40 54.82 4.97
N GLN A 814 -40.93 53.61 5.07
CA GLN A 814 -39.94 53.03 4.18
C GLN A 814 -40.34 51.64 3.77
N ALA A 815 -40.11 51.28 2.51
CA ALA A 815 -40.19 49.91 2.01
C ALA A 815 -38.79 49.54 1.47
N THR A 816 -38.25 48.47 1.97
CA THR A 816 -36.91 47.90 1.56
C THR A 816 -37.10 46.51 0.98
N TRP A 817 -36.70 46.34 -0.26
CA TRP A 817 -36.72 45.04 -0.94
C TRP A 817 -35.30 44.42 -0.89
N SER A 818 -35.24 43.09 -0.56
CA SER A 818 -34.01 42.31 -0.58
C SER A 818 -34.06 41.23 -1.68
N GLY A 819 -33.00 41.19 -2.49
CA GLY A 819 -32.76 40.17 -3.50
C GLY A 819 -31.54 39.27 -3.19
N GLN A 820 -31.12 39.18 -1.95
CA GLN A 820 -29.93 38.40 -1.52
C GLN A 820 -30.21 36.90 -1.51
N SER A 821 -29.31 36.13 -2.09
CA SER A 821 -29.32 34.65 -2.00
C SER A 821 -27.91 34.08 -2.09
N SER A 822 -27.70 32.92 -1.52
CA SER A 822 -26.47 32.16 -1.73
C SER A 822 -26.46 31.50 -3.11
N ASN A 823 -25.27 31.21 -3.63
CA ASN A 823 -25.12 30.17 -4.65
C ASN A 823 -25.49 28.80 -4.07
N ASN A 824 -25.78 27.82 -4.94
CA ASN A 824 -25.92 26.43 -4.51
C ASN A 824 -24.54 25.94 -4.02
N HIS A 825 -24.49 25.41 -2.82
CA HIS A 825 -23.29 24.90 -2.17
C HIS A 825 -23.51 23.45 -1.75
N ILE A 826 -22.52 22.60 -1.96
CA ILE A 826 -22.52 21.21 -1.46
C ILE A 826 -21.37 21.13 -0.46
N GLU A 827 -21.67 20.79 0.78
CA GLU A 827 -20.68 20.59 1.83
C GLU A 827 -19.84 19.35 1.55
N LEU A 828 -18.68 19.26 2.18
CA LEU A 828 -17.80 18.09 2.06
C LEU A 828 -18.46 16.76 2.48
N ASN A 829 -19.47 16.83 3.37
CA ASN A 829 -20.27 15.68 3.79
C ASN A 829 -21.41 15.31 2.81
N GLY A 830 -21.49 15.99 1.65
CA GLY A 830 -22.50 15.76 0.62
C GLY A 830 -23.82 16.51 0.82
N THR A 831 -24.01 17.28 1.90
CA THR A 831 -25.23 18.06 2.13
C THR A 831 -25.37 19.20 1.14
N GLY A 832 -26.47 19.27 0.41
CA GLY A 832 -26.84 20.44 -0.39
C GLY A 832 -27.33 21.59 0.49
N VAL A 833 -26.77 22.78 0.31
CA VAL A 833 -27.12 23.98 1.09
C VAL A 833 -27.53 25.12 0.16
N LYS A 834 -28.63 25.79 0.51
CA LYS A 834 -29.11 27.01 -0.12
C LYS A 834 -29.66 27.96 0.92
N ALA A 835 -29.17 29.18 0.97
CA ALA A 835 -29.69 30.23 1.85
C ALA A 835 -30.35 31.34 1.03
N ASP A 836 -31.54 31.78 1.44
CA ASP A 836 -32.39 32.67 0.67
C ASP A 836 -33.04 33.72 1.53
N ALA A 837 -32.92 34.98 1.11
CA ALA A 837 -33.68 36.12 1.63
C ALA A 837 -34.32 36.94 0.50
N LYS A 838 -34.49 36.33 -0.68
CA LYS A 838 -35.08 36.96 -1.85
C LYS A 838 -36.53 37.32 -1.66
N ASP A 839 -36.89 38.45 -2.26
CA ASP A 839 -38.28 38.95 -2.34
C ASP A 839 -38.91 39.24 -0.97
N ASN A 840 -38.04 39.47 0.05
CA ASN A 840 -38.56 40.03 1.27
C ASN A 840 -38.75 41.55 1.09
N ILE A 841 -39.95 42.03 1.39
CA ILE A 841 -40.23 43.45 1.52
C ILE A 841 -40.38 43.77 3.00
N GLN A 842 -39.41 44.53 3.54
CA GLN A 842 -39.52 45.06 4.87
C GLN A 842 -40.20 46.44 4.81
N THR A 843 -41.36 46.57 5.44
CA THR A 843 -42.06 47.86 5.58
C THR A 843 -41.74 48.42 6.96
N ARG A 844 -41.36 49.71 7.01
CA ARG A 844 -41.17 50.45 8.23
C ARG A 844 -42.17 51.60 8.30
N LEU A 845 -42.91 51.71 9.36
CA LEU A 845 -43.80 52.83 9.66
C LEU A 845 -43.40 53.44 10.99
N GLY A 846 -43.22 54.75 11.04
CA GLY A 846 -42.73 55.33 12.29
C GLY A 846 -42.97 56.83 12.41
N ILE A 847 -42.67 57.32 13.60
CA ILE A 847 -42.74 58.73 13.95
C ILE A 847 -41.43 59.16 14.61
N LYS A 848 -40.85 60.24 14.08
CA LYS A 848 -39.67 60.87 14.65
C LYS A 848 -40.04 62.18 15.32
N LEU A 849 -39.70 62.36 16.57
CA LEU A 849 -39.77 63.64 17.30
C LEU A 849 -38.35 64.19 17.39
N SER A 850 -38.11 65.39 16.85
CA SER A 850 -36.81 66.02 16.86
C SER A 850 -36.89 67.48 17.35
N ARG A 851 -35.84 67.92 18.07
CA ARG A 851 -35.66 69.27 18.50
C ARG A 851 -34.38 69.82 17.91
N ASP A 852 -34.50 70.80 17.09
CA ASP A 852 -33.41 71.62 16.61
C ASP A 852 -33.14 72.82 17.57
N GLY A 853 -31.91 73.03 17.92
CA GLY A 853 -31.53 74.05 18.87
C GLY A 853 -30.16 74.64 18.56
N VAL A 854 -29.99 75.94 18.97
CA VAL A 854 -28.76 76.65 18.93
C VAL A 854 -28.41 77.11 20.33
N SER A 855 -27.17 76.84 20.80
CA SER A 855 -26.65 77.34 22.07
C SER A 855 -26.61 78.86 22.04
N GLU A 856 -26.90 79.59 23.17
CA GLU A 856 -26.79 81.00 23.27
C GLU A 856 -25.41 81.52 22.85
N ARG A 857 -24.34 80.75 23.12
CA ARG A 857 -22.97 81.08 22.71
C ARG A 857 -22.73 80.97 21.19
N ASP A 858 -23.58 80.26 20.50
CA ASP A 858 -23.43 79.93 19.07
C ASP A 858 -24.49 80.64 18.22
N LYS A 859 -25.28 81.58 18.85
CA LYS A 859 -26.26 82.44 18.11
C LYS A 859 -25.51 83.33 17.08
N GLY A 860 -26.00 83.28 15.84
CA GLY A 860 -25.38 83.96 14.71
C GLY A 860 -24.20 83.22 14.06
N GLN A 861 -23.79 81.99 14.58
CA GLN A 861 -22.85 81.11 13.94
C GLN A 861 -23.64 80.06 13.18
N ASP A 862 -23.03 79.50 12.15
CA ASP A 862 -23.63 78.44 11.33
C ASP A 862 -23.54 77.04 12.02
N LYS A 863 -24.04 77.02 13.28
CA LYS A 863 -24.07 75.79 14.15
C LYS A 863 -25.48 75.46 14.51
N LEU A 864 -25.77 74.12 14.52
CA LEU A 864 -27.10 73.66 14.89
C LEU A 864 -26.92 72.33 15.59
N PHE A 865 -27.67 72.08 16.65
CA PHE A 865 -27.70 70.82 17.36
C PHE A 865 -29.12 70.24 17.39
N THR A 866 -29.26 68.97 16.95
CA THR A 866 -30.55 68.28 16.93
C THR A 866 -30.49 67.09 17.85
N VAL A 867 -31.44 66.93 18.71
CA VAL A 867 -31.73 65.65 19.43
C VAL A 867 -33.03 65.09 18.92
N TYR A 868 -33.10 63.74 18.81
CA TYR A 868 -34.30 63.09 18.33
C TYR A 868 -34.54 61.74 18.97
N THR A 869 -35.81 61.35 18.98
CA THR A 869 -36.26 60.00 19.29
C THR A 869 -37.18 59.52 18.19
N GLU A 870 -37.11 58.25 17.87
CA GLU A 870 -37.98 57.63 16.87
C GLU A 870 -38.57 56.33 17.44
N ALA A 871 -39.83 56.10 17.13
CA ALA A 871 -40.50 54.83 17.36
C ALA A 871 -41.00 54.31 16.01
N ASN A 872 -40.61 53.10 15.67
CA ASN A 872 -40.94 52.47 14.38
C ASN A 872 -41.54 51.10 14.60
N TRP A 873 -42.44 50.69 13.71
CA TRP A 873 -42.89 49.35 13.53
C TRP A 873 -42.36 48.84 12.18
N LEU A 874 -41.66 47.68 12.19
CA LEU A 874 -41.12 47.02 11.02
C LEU A 874 -41.90 45.72 10.79
N TYR A 875 -42.30 45.51 9.54
CA TYR A 875 -42.96 44.26 9.09
C TYR A 875 -42.17 43.61 7.94
N ASN A 876 -41.84 42.33 8.05
CA ASN A 876 -41.21 41.56 7.01
C ASN A 876 -42.25 40.68 6.31
N SER A 877 -42.37 40.78 4.99
CA SER A 877 -43.30 40.01 4.17
C SER A 877 -42.88 38.51 4.13
N LYS A 878 -41.55 38.24 4.16
CA LYS A 878 -40.94 36.93 4.24
C LYS A 878 -39.85 36.95 5.30
N GLN A 879 -39.56 35.76 5.86
CA GLN A 879 -38.41 35.54 6.76
C GLN A 879 -37.27 34.96 5.96
N ALA A 880 -36.05 35.27 6.32
CA ALA A 880 -34.86 34.64 5.77
C ALA A 880 -34.85 33.16 6.13
N SER A 881 -34.36 32.34 5.21
CA SER A 881 -34.34 30.89 5.35
C SER A 881 -33.01 30.30 4.93
N ALA A 882 -32.66 29.16 5.50
CA ALA A 882 -31.63 28.26 5.02
C ALA A 882 -32.22 26.88 4.81
N GLN A 883 -31.94 26.30 3.65
CA GLN A 883 -32.29 24.92 3.31
C GLN A 883 -31.04 24.08 3.38
N LEU A 884 -31.08 22.98 4.13
CA LEU A 884 -30.00 21.99 4.23
C LEU A 884 -30.62 20.61 3.96
N GLY A 885 -30.22 19.99 2.85
CA GLY A 885 -30.93 18.84 2.33
C GLY A 885 -32.37 19.21 1.98
N GLU A 886 -33.32 18.51 2.56
CA GLU A 886 -34.75 18.80 2.35
C GLU A 886 -35.37 19.73 3.40
N LEU A 887 -34.70 19.97 4.53
CA LEU A 887 -35.25 20.77 5.62
C LEU A 887 -34.99 22.27 5.41
N HIS A 888 -36.09 23.07 5.58
CA HIS A 888 -36.03 24.52 5.61
C HIS A 888 -36.11 25.02 7.05
N ILE A 889 -35.15 25.82 7.45
CA ILE A 889 -35.15 26.55 8.71
C ILE A 889 -35.33 28.06 8.44
N TYR A 890 -36.06 28.72 9.33
CA TYR A 890 -36.39 30.14 9.22
C TYR A 890 -35.94 30.89 10.46
N GLN A 891 -35.61 32.19 10.29
CA GLN A 891 -35.38 33.07 11.43
C GLN A 891 -36.71 33.37 12.11
N ASP A 892 -36.83 32.99 13.38
CA ASP A 892 -38.06 33.27 14.14
C ASP A 892 -38.02 34.66 14.77
N GLY A 893 -39.24 35.20 15.07
CA GLY A 893 -39.41 36.47 15.81
C GLY A 893 -39.21 37.72 15.04
N THR A 894 -38.97 37.70 13.72
CA THR A 894 -38.66 38.88 12.91
C THR A 894 -39.76 39.36 12.00
N ARG A 895 -40.96 38.71 12.04
CA ARG A 895 -42.08 39.15 11.19
C ARG A 895 -42.62 40.52 11.58
N ASN A 896 -42.75 40.82 12.87
CA ASN A 896 -43.08 42.11 13.45
C ASN A 896 -42.02 42.54 14.44
N ILE A 897 -41.45 43.72 14.26
CA ILE A 897 -40.39 44.25 15.09
C ILE A 897 -40.72 45.63 15.54
N GLY A 898 -40.69 45.88 16.86
CA GLY A 898 -40.70 47.24 17.44
C GLY A 898 -39.27 47.81 17.51
N GLU A 899 -39.09 49.00 17.04
CA GLU A 899 -37.81 49.72 17.07
C GLU A 899 -37.91 51.03 17.82
N LEU A 900 -37.03 51.26 18.75
CA LEU A 900 -36.80 52.56 19.39
C LEU A 900 -35.38 53.06 19.04
N LYS A 901 -35.30 54.30 18.57
CA LYS A 901 -34.05 54.95 18.22
C LYS A 901 -33.88 56.28 18.97
N LEU A 902 -32.71 56.50 19.54
CA LEU A 902 -32.32 57.78 20.18
C LEU A 902 -31.09 58.29 19.48
N GLY A 903 -31.07 59.55 19.09
CA GLY A 903 -29.95 60.10 18.38
C GLY A 903 -29.72 61.61 18.58
N MET A 904 -28.55 62.03 18.18
CA MET A 904 -28.16 63.42 18.16
C MET A 904 -27.35 63.73 16.88
N GLU A 905 -27.44 64.94 16.43
CA GLU A 905 -26.73 65.47 15.31
C GLU A 905 -26.21 66.88 15.61
N GLY A 906 -24.99 67.20 15.22
CA GLY A 906 -24.36 68.49 15.42
C GLY A 906 -23.75 69.04 14.11
N LYS A 907 -24.25 70.15 13.64
CA LYS A 907 -23.58 70.99 12.63
C LYS A 907 -22.53 71.77 13.34
N LEU A 908 -21.26 71.38 13.20
CA LEU A 908 -20.12 72.04 13.89
C LEU A 908 -19.65 73.31 13.19
N ASN A 909 -19.80 73.38 11.86
CA ASN A 909 -19.51 74.55 11.02
C ASN A 909 -20.22 74.40 9.65
N ARG A 910 -19.99 75.31 8.68
CA ARG A 910 -20.57 75.23 7.33
C ARG A 910 -20.32 73.95 6.60
N HIS A 911 -19.20 73.26 6.89
CA HIS A 911 -18.72 72.16 6.13
C HIS A 911 -18.90 70.77 6.88
N LEU A 912 -18.91 70.77 8.22
CA LEU A 912 -18.81 69.59 9.01
C LEU A 912 -20.05 69.29 9.87
N ASN A 913 -20.69 68.16 9.62
CA ASN A 913 -21.76 67.57 10.44
C ASN A 913 -21.31 66.22 11.02
N ILE A 914 -21.67 65.97 12.27
CA ILE A 914 -21.48 64.68 12.94
C ILE A 914 -22.82 64.22 13.51
N TRP A 915 -23.13 62.93 13.37
CA TRP A 915 -24.34 62.36 13.99
C TRP A 915 -24.03 61.02 14.65
N THR A 916 -24.82 60.66 15.64
CA THR A 916 -24.78 59.35 16.29
C THR A 916 -26.18 58.98 16.73
N ASN A 917 -26.45 57.66 16.73
CA ASN A 917 -27.68 57.13 17.32
C ASN A 917 -27.47 55.75 17.91
N VAL A 918 -28.31 55.38 18.85
CA VAL A 918 -28.47 54.05 19.44
C VAL A 918 -29.84 53.55 19.06
N THR A 919 -29.92 52.32 18.62
CA THR A 919 -31.14 51.64 18.18
C THR A 919 -31.34 50.36 18.96
N GLN A 920 -32.55 50.12 19.44
CA GLN A 920 -32.97 48.89 20.03
C GLN A 920 -34.17 48.34 19.25
N GLN A 921 -34.05 47.13 18.72
CA GLN A 921 -35.16 46.39 18.10
C GLN A 921 -35.53 45.18 18.98
N LEU A 922 -36.80 44.93 19.08
CA LEU A 922 -37.41 43.79 19.80
C LEU A 922 -38.48 43.15 18.92
N GLY A 923 -38.45 41.83 18.83
CA GLY A 923 -39.45 41.05 18.12
C GLY A 923 -39.95 39.88 18.98
N ASP A 924 -40.71 39.01 18.36
CA ASP A 924 -41.20 37.76 19.03
C ASP A 924 -40.06 36.76 19.24
N ALA A 925 -40.31 35.67 19.92
CA ALA A 925 -39.41 34.51 20.12
C ALA A 925 -38.01 34.88 20.65
N GLY A 926 -37.87 36.03 21.32
CA GLY A 926 -36.63 36.52 21.88
C GLY A 926 -35.65 37.21 20.88
N TYR A 927 -36.18 37.61 19.72
CA TYR A 927 -35.41 38.46 18.78
C TYR A 927 -35.06 39.80 19.40
N SER A 928 -33.81 40.18 19.35
CA SER A 928 -33.32 41.51 19.74
C SER A 928 -32.12 41.93 18.88
N ASN A 929 -32.10 43.24 18.55
CA ASN A 929 -30.96 43.86 17.85
C ASN A 929 -30.66 45.18 18.49
N THR A 930 -29.44 45.37 18.99
CA THR A 930 -28.94 46.63 19.57
C THR A 930 -27.87 47.16 18.62
N GLY A 931 -28.02 48.41 18.19
CA GLY A 931 -27.13 49.03 17.22
C GLY A 931 -26.66 50.42 17.65
N VAL A 932 -25.47 50.80 17.20
CA VAL A 932 -24.90 52.14 17.32
C VAL A 932 -24.42 52.61 15.95
N VAL A 933 -24.74 53.81 15.60
CA VAL A 933 -24.28 54.48 14.35
C VAL A 933 -23.47 55.70 14.72
N LEU A 934 -22.34 55.91 14.08
CA LEU A 934 -21.54 57.13 14.08
C LEU A 934 -21.33 57.56 12.64
N GLY A 935 -21.62 58.80 12.34
CA GLY A 935 -21.44 59.34 11.01
C GLY A 935 -20.84 60.75 10.97
N VAL A 936 -20.21 61.06 9.88
CA VAL A 936 -19.63 62.34 9.57
C VAL A 936 -19.95 62.69 8.13
N LYS A 937 -20.32 63.96 7.92
CA LYS A 937 -20.61 64.56 6.62
C LYS A 937 -19.79 65.80 6.41
N TYR A 938 -19.21 65.90 5.24
CA TYR A 938 -18.47 67.13 4.82
C TYR A 938 -19.15 67.72 3.58
N ALA A 939 -19.61 68.94 3.71
CA ALA A 939 -20.21 69.75 2.64
C ALA A 939 -19.16 70.65 1.99
N PHE A 940 -19.11 70.73 0.68
CA PHE A 940 -18.16 71.48 -0.10
C PHE A 940 -18.67 72.95 -0.35
#